data_95f75d5b085bc93db1d9346f7cdf7b95
#
_entry.id   95f75d5b085bc93db1d9346f7cdf7b95
#
_cell.length_a   1.000
_cell.length_b   1.000
_cell.length_c   1.000
_cell.angle_alpha   90.00
_cell.angle_beta   90.00
_cell.angle_gamma   90.00
#
_symmetry.space_group_name_H-M   'P 1'
#
loop_
_entity.id
_entity.type
_entity.pdbx_description
1 polymer ?
#
loop_
_entity_poly.entity_id
_entity_poly.type
_entity_poly.pdbx_seq_one_letter_code
_entity_poly.pdbx_strand_id
1 'polypeptide(L)'
;MAKSKAKKVTPLMKQYNAIKIKYPDAMLLFRVGDFYETFGDDAKKAAQVLGITLTKRGAGSDSETALAGFPHHSLNTYLPKLVKAGMRVAICDQLEDPKMTKTIVKRGVTELVTPGVSLNDEVLQSKSNNFLAAVHFDKKQLGISFLDVSTGEYLVAQGTAEYIDKLLQNFSPSEVLVQKQNKQQFLELFENRYYTFYLDDWVYQKEYAHETLQNHFEVKTLKGFGVQDLKNGIIAAGAVLYYLSETQHNQLKHIQNISRIAEDNYVWMDRFTVRNLELYNPNSLNAVTLLDVIDKTISPMGGRLLKRWLALPLKNIDEIKNRHELVKFFIDSDEFSQTVTYQLKQISDLERLISKVATGKASPREIVLLKDSLKAILPIKNAAKSKNKAVQLLGKQLHTCEDLITKISETLFDEAPVNINKGNAIANNVHQELDDLRAISSSGKQFLDDMLARETEATGITSLKIAFNNVFGYYIEVRNTHKDKVPEQWIRKQTLVSAERYITEELKEYETKILGAEEKIAKLEQEIFSKLLQYIIQFVDVVQENAQIIAKIDCLLSFSVLAIDNNYVRPIMDESTDLEIKNGRHPVIEKQLPIDQTYIANDVVLNRNQQQIIMITGPNMSGKSAILRQTALIVLLAQMGCYVPAQNAKIGIVDKIFTRVGASDNISMGESTFMVEMNETASILNNVSERSLILLDEIGRGTSTYDGISIAWAISEFLHEHPTKAKTLFATHYHELNEMTTTFERIKNFNVSVKELEDNIIFLRKLVSGGSNHSFGIHVAKLAGMPNMVIHRANKILAQLEKNNKNDEVKDVLKQTQHEEMQLSFFQLDDPLLENIREEILATNIDTLTPIEALMKLNEIKRMLIKENGK
;
A
#
# COMPACT_ATOMS: atom_id res chain seq x y z
N MET A 1 20.64 -35.64 -46.08
CA MET A 1 20.14 -34.47 -45.37
C MET A 1 18.65 -34.29 -45.66
N ALA A 2 17.78 -34.68 -44.74
CA ALA A 2 16.32 -34.52 -44.91
C ALA A 2 15.97 -33.05 -44.70
N LYS A 3 15.40 -32.40 -45.73
CA LYS A 3 14.79 -31.06 -45.58
C LYS A 3 13.66 -31.14 -44.58
N SER A 4 13.79 -30.50 -43.40
CA SER A 4 12.71 -30.32 -42.46
C SER A 4 11.59 -29.57 -43.19
N LYS A 5 10.42 -30.19 -43.33
CA LYS A 5 9.22 -29.51 -43.80
C LYS A 5 8.90 -28.36 -42.88
N ALA A 6 8.98 -27.12 -43.37
CA ALA A 6 8.58 -25.93 -42.60
C ALA A 6 7.15 -26.10 -42.11
N LYS A 7 6.94 -26.02 -40.78
CA LYS A 7 5.60 -26.10 -40.13
C LYS A 7 4.67 -25.08 -40.78
N LYS A 8 3.56 -25.50 -41.39
CA LYS A 8 2.52 -24.60 -41.92
C LYS A 8 1.78 -23.91 -40.77
N VAL A 9 2.26 -22.70 -40.38
CA VAL A 9 1.61 -21.87 -39.39
C VAL A 9 0.29 -21.31 -39.96
N THR A 10 -0.82 -21.51 -39.27
CA THR A 10 -2.13 -20.96 -39.71
C THR A 10 -2.10 -19.42 -39.72
N PRO A 11 -2.90 -18.75 -40.56
CA PRO A 11 -2.91 -17.29 -40.63
C PRO A 11 -3.22 -16.63 -39.30
N LEU A 12 -4.10 -17.22 -38.48
CA LEU A 12 -4.39 -16.75 -37.11
C LEU A 12 -3.16 -16.81 -36.21
N MET A 13 -2.40 -17.93 -36.23
CA MET A 13 -1.18 -18.05 -35.45
C MET A 13 -0.04 -17.16 -35.97
N LYS A 14 -0.02 -16.82 -37.26
CA LYS A 14 0.90 -15.78 -37.76
C LYS A 14 0.61 -14.41 -37.15
N GLN A 15 -0.67 -14.05 -37.04
CA GLN A 15 -1.10 -12.79 -36.41
C GLN A 15 -0.78 -12.79 -34.93
N TYR A 16 -1.07 -13.88 -34.19
CA TYR A 16 -0.71 -14.04 -32.77
C TYR A 16 0.80 -13.87 -32.54
N ASN A 17 1.61 -14.61 -33.30
CA ASN A 17 3.07 -14.56 -33.15
C ASN A 17 3.64 -13.16 -33.47
N ALA A 18 3.13 -12.49 -34.49
CA ALA A 18 3.54 -11.14 -34.85
C ALA A 18 3.24 -10.11 -33.73
N ILE A 19 2.14 -10.29 -33.02
CA ILE A 19 1.79 -9.46 -31.86
C ILE A 19 2.61 -9.87 -30.65
N LYS A 20 2.77 -11.17 -30.36
CA LYS A 20 3.57 -11.66 -29.21
C LYS A 20 5.03 -11.22 -29.26
N ILE A 21 5.63 -11.12 -30.44
CA ILE A 21 6.99 -10.60 -30.63
C ILE A 21 7.12 -9.13 -30.17
N LYS A 22 6.05 -8.34 -30.31
CA LYS A 22 6.02 -6.94 -29.83
C LYS A 22 5.86 -6.83 -28.30
N TYR A 23 5.23 -7.82 -27.68
CA TYR A 23 4.96 -7.86 -26.26
C TYR A 23 5.48 -9.17 -25.62
N PRO A 24 6.78 -9.41 -25.65
CA PRO A 24 7.37 -10.70 -25.25
C PRO A 24 7.11 -11.01 -23.76
N ASP A 25 7.14 -9.99 -22.91
CA ASP A 25 7.01 -10.11 -21.47
C ASP A 25 5.54 -10.08 -20.97
N ALA A 26 4.57 -9.86 -21.87
CA ALA A 26 3.16 -9.82 -21.52
C ALA A 26 2.44 -11.11 -21.94
N MET A 27 1.55 -11.60 -21.10
CA MET A 27 0.60 -12.66 -21.48
C MET A 27 -0.41 -12.08 -22.46
N LEU A 28 -0.50 -12.70 -23.65
CA LEU A 28 -1.40 -12.22 -24.70
C LEU A 28 -2.76 -12.92 -24.59
N LEU A 29 -3.80 -12.17 -24.22
CA LEU A 29 -5.20 -12.58 -24.33
C LEU A 29 -5.72 -12.22 -25.73
N PHE A 30 -5.79 -13.19 -26.60
CA PHE A 30 -6.07 -13.01 -28.03
C PHE A 30 -7.51 -13.36 -28.35
N ARG A 31 -8.29 -12.39 -28.82
CA ARG A 31 -9.72 -12.58 -29.12
C ARG A 31 -9.93 -13.48 -30.32
N VAL A 32 -10.57 -14.64 -30.09
CA VAL A 32 -10.95 -15.59 -31.14
C VAL A 32 -12.43 -15.89 -31.02
N GLY A 33 -13.24 -15.27 -31.86
CA GLY A 33 -14.71 -15.35 -31.77
C GLY A 33 -15.19 -14.81 -30.39
N ASP A 34 -15.89 -15.64 -29.64
CA ASP A 34 -16.42 -15.32 -28.33
C ASP A 34 -15.47 -15.59 -27.14
N PHE A 35 -14.22 -15.97 -27.42
CA PHE A 35 -13.25 -16.32 -26.41
C PHE A 35 -12.02 -15.41 -26.47
N TYR A 36 -11.40 -15.17 -25.30
CA TYR A 36 -9.99 -14.82 -25.20
C TYR A 36 -9.19 -16.10 -25.06
N GLU A 37 -8.30 -16.36 -25.99
CA GLU A 37 -7.40 -17.51 -26.03
C GLU A 37 -5.96 -17.07 -25.79
N THR A 38 -5.20 -17.89 -25.10
CA THR A 38 -3.74 -17.74 -24.95
C THR A 38 -3.05 -19.05 -25.30
N PHE A 39 -1.81 -18.98 -25.81
CA PHE A 39 -1.13 -20.12 -26.41
C PHE A 39 0.24 -20.37 -25.79
N GLY A 40 0.75 -21.61 -25.94
CA GLY A 40 2.11 -21.99 -25.53
C GLY A 40 2.32 -21.90 -24.01
N ASP A 41 3.38 -21.24 -23.58
CA ASP A 41 3.74 -21.09 -22.17
C ASP A 41 2.82 -20.12 -21.43
N ASP A 42 2.26 -19.12 -22.13
CA ASP A 42 1.22 -18.24 -21.57
C ASP A 42 -0.02 -19.05 -21.19
N ALA A 43 -0.41 -20.05 -22.01
CA ALA A 43 -1.56 -20.91 -21.73
C ALA A 43 -1.35 -21.77 -20.47
N LYS A 44 -0.14 -22.29 -20.25
CA LYS A 44 0.18 -23.07 -19.04
C LYS A 44 0.08 -22.20 -17.79
N LYS A 45 0.67 -21.01 -17.82
CA LYS A 45 0.63 -20.03 -16.72
C LYS A 45 -0.81 -19.58 -16.44
N ALA A 46 -1.58 -19.25 -17.49
CA ALA A 46 -2.97 -18.85 -17.36
C ALA A 46 -3.82 -19.96 -16.75
N ALA A 47 -3.69 -21.21 -17.20
CA ALA A 47 -4.41 -22.35 -16.66
C ALA A 47 -4.13 -22.55 -15.16
N GLN A 48 -2.88 -22.42 -14.75
CA GLN A 48 -2.45 -22.56 -13.36
C GLN A 48 -3.03 -21.46 -12.46
N VAL A 49 -2.94 -20.19 -12.89
CA VAL A 49 -3.38 -19.03 -12.08
C VAL A 49 -4.90 -18.93 -12.03
N LEU A 50 -5.57 -19.19 -13.16
CA LEU A 50 -7.02 -19.01 -13.28
C LEU A 50 -7.82 -20.25 -12.84
N GLY A 51 -7.17 -21.42 -12.71
CA GLY A 51 -7.84 -22.70 -12.46
C GLY A 51 -8.72 -23.16 -13.63
N ILE A 52 -8.36 -22.80 -14.88
CA ILE A 52 -9.09 -23.19 -16.09
C ILE A 52 -8.41 -24.36 -16.80
N THR A 53 -9.17 -25.07 -17.63
CA THR A 53 -8.69 -26.27 -18.34
C THR A 53 -7.61 -25.91 -19.38
N LEU A 54 -6.46 -26.56 -19.29
CA LEU A 54 -5.43 -26.51 -20.31
C LEU A 54 -5.77 -27.52 -21.41
N THR A 55 -5.96 -27.03 -22.62
CA THR A 55 -6.29 -27.82 -23.80
C THR A 55 -5.17 -27.73 -24.86
N LYS A 56 -5.37 -28.36 -26.02
CA LYS A 56 -4.42 -28.28 -27.11
C LYS A 56 -5.13 -27.88 -28.42
N ARG A 57 -4.58 -26.93 -29.11
CA ARG A 57 -5.03 -26.57 -30.46
C ARG A 57 -4.28 -27.41 -31.47
N GLY A 58 -5.01 -27.99 -32.42
CA GLY A 58 -4.43 -28.85 -33.47
C GLY A 58 -3.96 -30.22 -32.95
N ALA A 59 -4.71 -30.80 -32.00
CA ALA A 59 -4.40 -32.10 -31.44
C ALA A 59 -4.18 -33.16 -32.54
N GLY A 60 -3.04 -33.87 -32.46
CA GLY A 60 -2.67 -34.88 -33.45
C GLY A 60 -2.06 -34.33 -34.75
N SER A 61 -1.77 -33.04 -34.87
CA SER A 61 -1.05 -32.42 -35.97
C SER A 61 0.37 -31.97 -35.57
N ASP A 62 1.27 -31.81 -36.53
CA ASP A 62 2.62 -31.29 -36.35
C ASP A 62 2.69 -29.86 -35.77
N SER A 63 1.50 -29.19 -35.67
CA SER A 63 1.35 -27.83 -35.18
C SER A 63 0.64 -27.75 -33.82
N GLU A 64 0.62 -28.81 -33.03
CA GLU A 64 -0.01 -28.89 -31.73
C GLU A 64 0.60 -27.84 -30.77
N THR A 65 -0.27 -27.01 -30.18
CA THR A 65 0.14 -25.94 -29.24
C THR A 65 -0.80 -25.94 -28.04
N ALA A 66 -0.25 -25.79 -26.85
CA ALA A 66 -1.06 -25.62 -25.63
C ALA A 66 -1.99 -24.39 -25.77
N LEU A 67 -3.21 -24.54 -25.31
CA LEU A 67 -4.29 -23.54 -25.35
C LEU A 67 -5.01 -23.46 -24.01
N ALA A 68 -5.23 -22.28 -23.55
CA ALA A 68 -6.17 -21.99 -22.47
C ALA A 68 -7.00 -20.77 -22.87
N GLY A 69 -8.24 -20.71 -22.45
CA GLY A 69 -9.11 -19.60 -22.81
C GLY A 69 -10.39 -19.56 -21.97
N PHE A 70 -11.04 -18.42 -22.02
CA PHE A 70 -12.30 -18.16 -21.33
C PHE A 70 -13.20 -17.25 -22.20
N PRO A 71 -14.54 -17.25 -21.98
CA PRO A 71 -15.47 -16.42 -22.72
C PRO A 71 -15.12 -14.92 -22.55
N HIS A 72 -15.16 -14.15 -23.64
CA HIS A 72 -14.74 -12.74 -23.63
C HIS A 72 -15.53 -11.88 -22.63
N HIS A 73 -16.80 -12.16 -22.43
CA HIS A 73 -17.63 -11.45 -21.46
C HIS A 73 -17.21 -11.66 -20.01
N SER A 74 -16.37 -12.68 -19.75
CA SER A 74 -15.80 -12.97 -18.43
C SER A 74 -14.43 -12.33 -18.19
N LEU A 75 -13.97 -11.43 -19.06
CA LEU A 75 -12.69 -10.75 -18.94
C LEU A 75 -12.53 -10.09 -17.56
N ASN A 76 -13.56 -9.38 -17.09
CA ASN A 76 -13.54 -8.71 -15.79
C ASN A 76 -13.39 -9.66 -14.59
N THR A 77 -13.72 -10.94 -14.76
CA THR A 77 -13.55 -11.96 -13.70
C THR A 77 -12.13 -12.56 -13.69
N TYR A 78 -11.53 -12.74 -14.86
CA TYR A 78 -10.25 -13.46 -15.00
C TYR A 78 -9.04 -12.54 -15.07
N LEU A 79 -9.15 -11.37 -15.72
CA LEU A 79 -8.06 -10.39 -15.80
C LEU A 79 -7.52 -9.97 -14.42
N PRO A 80 -8.36 -9.65 -13.41
CA PRO A 80 -7.88 -9.29 -12.10
C PRO A 80 -7.01 -10.36 -11.42
N LYS A 81 -7.33 -11.65 -11.65
CA LYS A 81 -6.56 -12.75 -11.07
C LYS A 81 -5.15 -12.83 -11.66
N LEU A 82 -5.02 -12.61 -12.97
CA LEU A 82 -3.72 -12.57 -13.65
C LEU A 82 -2.87 -11.39 -13.18
N VAL A 83 -3.47 -10.20 -13.11
CA VAL A 83 -2.78 -8.97 -12.70
C VAL A 83 -2.35 -9.05 -11.22
N LYS A 84 -3.23 -9.54 -10.32
CA LYS A 84 -2.89 -9.78 -8.90
C LYS A 84 -1.77 -10.81 -8.71
N ALA A 85 -1.63 -11.76 -9.66
CA ALA A 85 -0.51 -12.70 -9.68
C ALA A 85 0.80 -12.08 -10.25
N GLY A 86 0.84 -10.76 -10.45
CA GLY A 86 2.01 -10.04 -10.96
C GLY A 86 2.22 -10.18 -12.47
N MET A 87 1.20 -10.57 -13.24
CA MET A 87 1.35 -10.74 -14.69
C MET A 87 0.99 -9.45 -15.43
N ARG A 88 1.79 -9.13 -16.45
CA ARG A 88 1.45 -8.15 -17.48
C ARG A 88 0.57 -8.83 -18.52
N VAL A 89 -0.56 -8.24 -18.84
CA VAL A 89 -1.57 -8.85 -19.71
C VAL A 89 -1.90 -7.92 -20.88
N ALA A 90 -1.58 -8.35 -22.09
CA ALA A 90 -1.95 -7.63 -23.32
C ALA A 90 -3.31 -8.13 -23.82
N ILE A 91 -4.30 -7.25 -23.81
CA ILE A 91 -5.65 -7.51 -24.34
C ILE A 91 -5.62 -7.23 -25.83
N CYS A 92 -5.89 -8.24 -26.63
CA CYS A 92 -5.86 -8.16 -28.08
C CYS A 92 -7.26 -8.42 -28.65
N ASP A 93 -7.91 -7.35 -29.10
CA ASP A 93 -9.24 -7.38 -29.65
C ASP A 93 -9.29 -7.32 -31.18
N GLN A 94 -10.46 -7.59 -31.71
CA GLN A 94 -10.78 -7.45 -33.13
C GLN A 94 -10.96 -5.96 -33.46
N LEU A 95 -10.18 -5.46 -34.42
CA LEU A 95 -10.22 -4.06 -34.88
C LEU A 95 -11.22 -3.81 -36.00
N GLU A 96 -11.82 -4.88 -36.54
CA GLU A 96 -12.74 -4.85 -37.65
C GLU A 96 -13.98 -5.71 -37.32
N ASP A 97 -15.15 -5.33 -37.86
CA ASP A 97 -16.36 -6.13 -37.69
C ASP A 97 -16.23 -7.44 -38.46
N PRO A 98 -16.36 -8.61 -37.80
CA PRO A 98 -16.32 -9.92 -38.45
C PRO A 98 -17.38 -10.09 -39.56
N LYS A 99 -18.52 -9.41 -39.46
CA LYS A 99 -19.60 -9.47 -40.44
C LYS A 99 -19.26 -8.76 -41.77
N MET A 100 -18.35 -7.79 -41.70
CA MET A 100 -17.96 -6.96 -42.86
C MET A 100 -16.68 -7.44 -43.53
N THR A 101 -15.96 -8.40 -42.94
CA THR A 101 -14.62 -8.81 -43.37
C THR A 101 -14.68 -10.18 -44.08
N LYS A 102 -14.28 -10.25 -45.38
CA LYS A 102 -14.18 -11.50 -46.15
C LYS A 102 -12.92 -12.33 -45.87
N THR A 103 -11.97 -11.77 -45.13
CA THR A 103 -10.67 -12.39 -44.76
C THR A 103 -10.60 -12.59 -43.25
N ILE A 104 -9.42 -12.96 -42.72
CA ILE A 104 -9.19 -13.03 -41.27
C ILE A 104 -9.27 -11.62 -40.68
N VAL A 105 -10.16 -11.44 -39.70
CA VAL A 105 -10.34 -10.20 -38.97
C VAL A 105 -9.00 -9.74 -38.40
N LYS A 106 -8.66 -8.49 -38.65
CA LYS A 106 -7.45 -7.84 -38.09
C LYS A 106 -7.61 -7.63 -36.56
N ARG A 107 -6.56 -7.97 -35.83
CA ARG A 107 -6.49 -7.81 -34.37
C ARG A 107 -5.33 -6.96 -33.96
N GLY A 108 -5.48 -6.24 -32.84
CA GLY A 108 -4.42 -5.44 -32.25
C GLY A 108 -4.54 -5.38 -30.74
N VAL A 109 -3.46 -5.04 -30.06
CA VAL A 109 -3.49 -4.79 -28.63
C VAL A 109 -4.20 -3.46 -28.41
N THR A 110 -5.30 -3.53 -27.66
CA THR A 110 -6.12 -2.37 -27.29
C THR A 110 -5.72 -1.82 -25.93
N GLU A 111 -5.18 -2.67 -25.06
CA GLU A 111 -4.75 -2.29 -23.72
C GLU A 111 -3.69 -3.28 -23.23
N LEU A 112 -2.66 -2.75 -22.53
CA LEU A 112 -1.70 -3.56 -21.78
C LEU A 112 -1.91 -3.26 -20.29
N VAL A 113 -2.51 -4.21 -19.57
CA VAL A 113 -2.78 -4.08 -18.13
C VAL A 113 -1.61 -4.67 -17.35
N THR A 114 -1.09 -3.88 -16.40
CA THR A 114 0.01 -4.28 -15.53
C THR A 114 -0.37 -4.05 -14.06
N PRO A 115 0.38 -4.60 -13.09
CA PRO A 115 0.08 -4.34 -11.67
C PRO A 115 0.01 -2.86 -11.31
N GLY A 116 0.88 -2.03 -11.86
CA GLY A 116 0.92 -0.57 -11.61
C GLY A 116 -0.07 0.24 -12.44
N VAL A 117 -0.62 -0.33 -13.52
CA VAL A 117 -1.50 0.38 -14.46
C VAL A 117 -2.81 -0.39 -14.60
N SER A 118 -3.75 -0.16 -13.70
CA SER A 118 -5.06 -0.78 -13.72
C SER A 118 -6.13 0.23 -13.31
N LEU A 119 -7.25 0.23 -14.05
CA LEU A 119 -8.48 0.99 -13.74
C LEU A 119 -9.62 0.06 -13.32
N ASN A 120 -9.36 -1.24 -13.23
CA ASN A 120 -10.37 -2.23 -12.91
C ASN A 120 -10.57 -2.33 -11.39
N ASP A 121 -11.79 -2.05 -10.91
CA ASP A 121 -12.14 -2.05 -9.48
C ASP A 121 -11.91 -3.41 -8.80
N GLU A 122 -11.98 -4.52 -9.53
CA GLU A 122 -11.69 -5.86 -9.01
C GLU A 122 -10.19 -6.08 -8.71
N VAL A 123 -9.32 -5.28 -9.34
CA VAL A 123 -7.87 -5.27 -9.05
C VAL A 123 -7.57 -4.34 -7.88
N LEU A 124 -8.22 -3.19 -7.85
CA LEU A 124 -7.95 -2.09 -6.95
C LEU A 124 -8.58 -2.32 -5.56
N GLN A 125 -7.83 -1.98 -4.52
CA GLN A 125 -8.39 -1.86 -3.17
C GLN A 125 -9.01 -0.47 -3.01
N SER A 126 -10.21 -0.38 -2.41
CA SER A 126 -10.96 0.87 -2.35
C SER A 126 -10.23 1.97 -1.57
N LYS A 127 -9.70 1.65 -0.38
CA LYS A 127 -9.01 2.60 0.51
C LYS A 127 -7.48 2.63 0.33
N SER A 128 -6.95 2.11 -0.79
CA SER A 128 -5.52 2.14 -1.08
C SER A 128 -5.26 2.66 -2.49
N ASN A 129 -4.19 3.42 -2.64
CA ASN A 129 -3.68 3.81 -3.95
C ASN A 129 -3.02 2.62 -4.66
N ASN A 130 -3.00 2.67 -5.98
CA ASN A 130 -2.30 1.72 -6.83
C ASN A 130 -1.17 2.45 -7.58
N PHE A 131 -0.05 2.66 -6.90
CA PHE A 131 1.04 3.43 -7.48
C PHE A 131 1.88 2.64 -8.48
N LEU A 132 2.08 3.23 -9.64
CA LEU A 132 3.20 2.99 -10.53
C LEU A 132 4.32 3.94 -10.13
N ALA A 133 5.52 3.43 -9.87
CA ALA A 133 6.68 4.27 -9.56
C ALA A 133 7.74 4.19 -10.65
N ALA A 134 8.59 5.21 -10.75
CA ALA A 134 9.83 5.16 -11.52
C ALA A 134 10.98 5.72 -10.69
N VAL A 135 12.15 5.09 -10.79
CA VAL A 135 13.36 5.52 -10.10
C VAL A 135 14.43 5.86 -11.13
N HIS A 136 15.03 7.05 -11.00
CA HIS A 136 16.18 7.49 -11.76
C HIS A 136 17.41 7.62 -10.87
N PHE A 137 18.54 7.12 -11.37
CA PHE A 137 19.83 7.09 -10.67
C PHE A 137 20.77 8.17 -11.22
N ASP A 138 21.27 8.99 -10.31
CA ASP A 138 22.38 9.93 -10.57
C ASP A 138 23.43 9.78 -9.45
N LYS A 139 24.66 10.25 -9.70
CA LYS A 139 25.83 10.02 -8.82
C LYS A 139 25.65 10.46 -7.37
N LYS A 140 24.83 11.47 -7.11
CA LYS A 140 24.65 12.07 -5.76
C LYS A 140 23.24 11.96 -5.20
N GLN A 141 22.23 11.90 -6.04
CA GLN A 141 20.83 11.94 -5.62
C GLN A 141 19.98 11.13 -6.57
N LEU A 142 19.06 10.35 -6.05
CA LEU A 142 18.08 9.62 -6.83
C LEU A 142 16.84 10.48 -7.03
N GLY A 143 16.14 10.26 -8.14
CA GLY A 143 14.82 10.81 -8.38
C GLY A 143 13.78 9.70 -8.33
N ILE A 144 12.62 10.00 -7.79
CA ILE A 144 11.46 9.08 -7.77
C ILE A 144 10.18 9.81 -8.14
N SER A 145 9.31 9.09 -8.78
CA SER A 145 7.97 9.55 -9.10
C SER A 145 6.97 8.42 -8.83
N PHE A 146 5.79 8.79 -8.36
CA PHE A 146 4.65 7.90 -8.12
C PHE A 146 3.44 8.42 -8.84
N LEU A 147 2.74 7.55 -9.55
CA LEU A 147 1.49 7.90 -10.22
C LEU A 147 0.44 6.81 -9.93
N ASP A 148 -0.70 7.21 -9.41
CA ASP A 148 -1.90 6.37 -9.37
C ASP A 148 -2.81 6.76 -10.53
N VAL A 149 -2.82 5.95 -11.58
CA VAL A 149 -3.62 6.18 -12.80
C VAL A 149 -5.12 6.18 -12.48
N SER A 150 -5.55 5.46 -11.45
CA SER A 150 -6.97 5.36 -11.09
C SER A 150 -7.52 6.62 -10.41
N THR A 151 -6.65 7.45 -9.81
CA THR A 151 -7.04 8.68 -9.10
C THR A 151 -6.50 9.95 -9.77
N GLY A 152 -5.45 9.81 -10.59
CA GLY A 152 -4.71 10.94 -11.17
C GLY A 152 -3.69 11.56 -10.22
N GLU A 153 -3.44 10.97 -9.05
CA GLU A 153 -2.45 11.46 -8.09
C GLU A 153 -1.03 11.23 -8.61
N TYR A 154 -0.28 12.32 -8.83
CA TYR A 154 1.07 12.30 -9.38
C TYR A 154 2.04 13.01 -8.45
N LEU A 155 2.97 12.26 -7.88
CA LEU A 155 3.91 12.73 -6.87
C LEU A 155 5.35 12.58 -7.36
N VAL A 156 6.22 13.52 -6.97
CA VAL A 156 7.63 13.50 -7.34
C VAL A 156 8.51 13.90 -6.17
N ALA A 157 9.65 13.23 -6.03
CA ALA A 157 10.66 13.53 -5.03
C ALA A 157 12.07 13.33 -5.59
N GLN A 158 13.05 13.87 -4.89
CA GLN A 158 14.47 13.68 -5.13
C GLN A 158 15.22 13.72 -3.80
N GLY A 159 16.20 12.83 -3.62
CA GLY A 159 16.96 12.77 -2.37
C GLY A 159 18.00 11.64 -2.36
N THR A 160 18.45 11.30 -1.15
CA THR A 160 19.39 10.18 -0.93
C THR A 160 18.71 8.83 -1.19
N ALA A 161 19.50 7.77 -1.35
CA ALA A 161 18.97 6.41 -1.51
C ALA A 161 18.07 6.00 -0.33
N GLU A 162 18.44 6.39 0.90
CA GLU A 162 17.66 6.13 2.10
C GLU A 162 16.30 6.82 2.07
N TYR A 163 16.25 8.08 1.60
CA TYR A 163 14.99 8.80 1.44
C TYR A 163 14.09 8.16 0.39
N ILE A 164 14.66 7.73 -0.73
CA ILE A 164 13.92 7.06 -1.80
C ILE A 164 13.42 5.68 -1.33
N ASP A 165 14.23 4.91 -0.58
CA ASP A 165 13.78 3.64 0.02
C ASP A 165 12.60 3.83 0.98
N LYS A 166 12.66 4.86 1.82
CA LYS A 166 11.53 5.26 2.69
C LYS A 166 10.26 5.52 1.88
N LEU A 167 10.35 6.31 0.81
CA LEU A 167 9.18 6.63 -0.03
C LEU A 167 8.63 5.38 -0.72
N LEU A 168 9.50 4.53 -1.27
CA LEU A 168 9.09 3.26 -1.87
C LEU A 168 8.32 2.37 -0.90
N GLN A 169 8.76 2.32 0.36
CA GLN A 169 8.07 1.53 1.39
C GLN A 169 6.75 2.15 1.84
N ASN A 170 6.74 3.46 2.07
CA ASN A 170 5.55 4.17 2.52
C ASN A 170 4.42 4.15 1.47
N PHE A 171 4.77 4.31 0.19
CA PHE A 171 3.81 4.31 -0.91
C PHE A 171 3.56 2.90 -1.46
N SER A 172 4.44 1.92 -1.19
CA SER A 172 4.32 0.51 -1.58
C SER A 172 3.82 0.34 -3.02
N PRO A 173 4.56 0.83 -4.03
CA PRO A 173 4.11 0.79 -5.42
C PRO A 173 3.90 -0.65 -5.90
N SER A 174 2.85 -0.85 -6.69
CA SER A 174 2.54 -2.14 -7.29
C SER A 174 3.50 -2.52 -8.43
N GLU A 175 4.17 -1.52 -9.00
CA GLU A 175 5.16 -1.71 -10.06
C GLU A 175 6.18 -0.57 -10.02
N VAL A 176 7.47 -0.90 -10.24
CA VAL A 176 8.57 0.07 -10.26
C VAL A 176 9.30 0.01 -11.59
N LEU A 177 9.39 1.13 -12.27
CA LEU A 177 10.12 1.31 -13.51
C LEU A 177 11.57 1.68 -13.21
N VAL A 178 12.50 0.96 -13.81
CA VAL A 178 13.94 1.15 -13.61
C VAL A 178 14.63 1.16 -14.97
N GLN A 179 15.66 1.99 -15.12
CA GLN A 179 16.51 2.03 -16.30
C GLN A 179 17.29 0.72 -16.44
N LYS A 180 17.37 0.13 -17.64
CA LYS A 180 18.02 -1.19 -17.87
C LYS A 180 19.44 -1.25 -17.34
N GLN A 181 20.25 -0.22 -17.57
CA GLN A 181 21.63 -0.17 -17.09
C GLN A 181 21.75 -0.13 -15.56
N ASN A 182 20.74 0.37 -14.84
CA ASN A 182 20.74 0.52 -13.39
C ASN A 182 20.10 -0.68 -12.64
N LYS A 183 19.80 -1.77 -13.34
CA LYS A 183 19.18 -2.97 -12.76
C LYS A 183 19.95 -3.51 -11.56
N GLN A 184 21.25 -3.67 -11.70
CA GLN A 184 22.12 -4.18 -10.64
C GLN A 184 22.11 -3.24 -9.41
N GLN A 185 22.31 -1.95 -9.65
CA GLN A 185 22.32 -0.93 -8.63
C GLN A 185 20.98 -0.85 -7.87
N PHE A 186 19.86 -1.00 -8.58
CA PHE A 186 18.54 -1.04 -7.94
C PHE A 186 18.41 -2.23 -6.99
N LEU A 187 18.83 -3.42 -7.42
CA LEU A 187 18.80 -4.63 -6.60
C LEU A 187 19.73 -4.57 -5.38
N GLU A 188 20.89 -3.93 -5.52
CA GLU A 188 21.84 -3.71 -4.42
C GLU A 188 21.27 -2.77 -3.35
N LEU A 189 20.56 -1.70 -3.75
CA LEU A 189 20.02 -0.69 -2.82
C LEU A 189 18.65 -1.05 -2.23
N PHE A 190 17.77 -1.63 -3.04
CA PHE A 190 16.38 -1.85 -2.69
C PHE A 190 15.98 -3.33 -2.64
N GLU A 191 16.94 -4.24 -2.88
CA GLU A 191 16.73 -5.68 -2.89
C GLU A 191 15.70 -6.13 -3.95
N ASN A 192 15.22 -7.38 -3.89
CA ASN A 192 14.17 -7.89 -4.78
C ASN A 192 12.79 -7.79 -4.13
N ARG A 193 12.48 -6.62 -3.56
CA ARG A 193 11.22 -6.40 -2.81
C ARG A 193 10.05 -5.93 -3.68
N TYR A 194 10.34 -5.42 -4.87
CA TYR A 194 9.36 -4.76 -5.73
C TYR A 194 9.21 -5.50 -7.05
N TYR A 195 7.99 -5.47 -7.60
CA TYR A 195 7.79 -5.88 -8.97
C TYR A 195 8.39 -4.82 -9.90
N THR A 196 9.47 -5.17 -10.60
CA THR A 196 10.24 -4.21 -11.41
C THR A 196 10.05 -4.45 -12.90
N PHE A 197 9.97 -3.35 -13.66
CA PHE A 197 10.03 -3.37 -15.12
C PHE A 197 11.17 -2.47 -15.61
N TYR A 198 11.92 -2.95 -16.62
CA TYR A 198 13.13 -2.29 -17.07
C TYR A 198 12.91 -1.60 -18.42
N LEU A 199 13.02 -0.25 -18.41
CA LEU A 199 12.89 0.60 -19.59
C LEU A 199 14.25 0.87 -20.23
N ASP A 200 14.24 1.20 -21.53
CA ASP A 200 15.42 1.58 -22.28
C ASP A 200 16.01 2.90 -21.77
N ASP A 201 17.34 3.04 -21.88
CA ASP A 201 18.09 4.13 -21.27
C ASP A 201 17.71 5.52 -21.81
N TRP A 202 17.28 5.61 -23.05
CA TRP A 202 16.90 6.87 -23.70
C TRP A 202 15.64 7.49 -23.08
N VAL A 203 14.76 6.69 -22.47
CA VAL A 203 13.55 7.17 -21.78
C VAL A 203 13.89 8.07 -20.58
N TYR A 204 15.05 7.82 -19.97
CA TYR A 204 15.53 8.56 -18.81
C TYR A 204 16.43 9.76 -19.20
N GLN A 205 16.31 10.26 -20.44
CA GLN A 205 16.99 11.50 -20.85
C GLN A 205 16.22 12.73 -20.37
N LYS A 206 16.96 13.70 -19.86
CA LYS A 206 16.39 14.91 -19.26
C LYS A 206 15.51 15.70 -20.25
N GLU A 207 15.99 15.90 -21.46
CA GLU A 207 15.30 16.65 -22.51
C GLU A 207 13.98 15.98 -22.88
N TYR A 208 13.98 14.67 -23.06
CA TYR A 208 12.81 13.85 -23.34
C TYR A 208 11.77 13.93 -22.21
N ALA A 209 12.21 13.78 -20.96
CA ALA A 209 11.33 13.84 -19.81
C ALA A 209 10.66 15.23 -19.66
N HIS A 210 11.42 16.31 -19.86
CA HIS A 210 10.88 17.66 -19.83
C HIS A 210 9.85 17.89 -20.93
N GLU A 211 10.15 17.50 -22.16
CA GLU A 211 9.26 17.63 -23.31
C GLU A 211 7.96 16.84 -23.08
N THR A 212 8.08 15.60 -22.63
CA THR A 212 6.93 14.72 -22.33
C THR A 212 5.99 15.33 -21.28
N LEU A 213 6.52 15.85 -20.17
CA LEU A 213 5.74 16.49 -19.13
C LEU A 213 5.15 17.82 -19.58
N GLN A 214 5.91 18.67 -20.31
CA GLN A 214 5.42 19.93 -20.83
C GLN A 214 4.28 19.74 -21.83
N ASN A 215 4.39 18.76 -22.71
CA ASN A 215 3.35 18.41 -23.66
C ASN A 215 2.11 17.85 -22.96
N HIS A 216 2.29 16.99 -21.95
CA HIS A 216 1.18 16.42 -21.19
C HIS A 216 0.38 17.49 -20.43
N PHE A 217 1.06 18.41 -19.73
CA PHE A 217 0.41 19.47 -18.97
C PHE A 217 0.09 20.72 -19.80
N GLU A 218 0.41 20.73 -21.10
CA GLU A 218 0.20 21.87 -22.03
C GLU A 218 0.84 23.18 -21.53
N VAL A 219 2.04 23.08 -20.93
CA VAL A 219 2.76 24.20 -20.32
C VAL A 219 4.15 24.41 -20.94
N LYS A 220 4.62 25.65 -20.95
CA LYS A 220 5.99 25.97 -21.40
C LYS A 220 7.05 25.67 -20.34
N THR A 221 6.70 25.66 -19.09
CA THR A 221 7.65 25.40 -17.97
C THR A 221 6.95 24.69 -16.80
N LEU A 222 7.68 23.88 -16.05
CA LEU A 222 7.18 23.17 -14.87
C LEU A 222 7.27 24.00 -13.57
N LYS A 223 7.62 25.29 -13.66
CA LYS A 223 7.74 26.18 -12.48
C LYS A 223 6.45 26.31 -11.69
N GLY A 224 5.30 26.38 -12.38
CA GLY A 224 3.99 26.51 -11.75
C GLY A 224 3.63 25.35 -10.82
N PHE A 225 4.19 24.18 -11.05
CA PHE A 225 4.01 23.00 -10.20
C PHE A 225 5.01 22.92 -9.02
N GLY A 226 5.98 23.82 -8.92
CA GLY A 226 6.99 23.83 -7.86
C GLY A 226 8.00 22.66 -7.93
N VAL A 227 8.15 22.02 -9.10
CA VAL A 227 8.99 20.81 -9.26
C VAL A 227 10.24 21.04 -10.13
N GLN A 228 10.44 22.24 -10.66
CA GLN A 228 11.49 22.54 -11.66
C GLN A 228 12.93 22.28 -11.18
N ASP A 229 13.19 22.38 -9.90
CA ASP A 229 14.48 22.12 -9.26
C ASP A 229 14.75 20.62 -9.03
N LEU A 230 13.73 19.76 -9.11
CA LEU A 230 13.84 18.30 -8.92
C LEU A 230 14.29 17.60 -10.21
N LYS A 231 15.52 17.85 -10.64
CA LYS A 231 16.04 17.37 -11.94
C LYS A 231 15.84 15.86 -12.14
N ASN A 232 16.24 15.06 -11.16
CA ASN A 232 16.15 13.60 -11.23
C ASN A 232 14.72 13.11 -11.04
N GLY A 233 13.92 13.79 -10.21
CA GLY A 233 12.50 13.52 -10.03
C GLY A 233 11.71 13.73 -11.33
N ILE A 234 12.00 14.80 -12.08
CA ILE A 234 11.39 15.08 -13.38
C ILE A 234 11.72 13.98 -14.40
N ILE A 235 12.94 13.47 -14.40
CA ILE A 235 13.34 12.38 -15.29
C ILE A 235 12.52 11.10 -14.95
N ALA A 236 12.41 10.79 -13.69
CA ALA A 236 11.57 9.65 -13.24
C ALA A 236 10.09 9.86 -13.61
N ALA A 237 9.57 11.10 -13.47
CA ALA A 237 8.20 11.42 -13.88
C ALA A 237 7.99 11.24 -15.39
N GLY A 238 8.88 11.73 -16.23
CA GLY A 238 8.80 11.53 -17.67
C GLY A 238 8.74 10.05 -18.07
N ALA A 239 9.51 9.19 -17.38
CA ALA A 239 9.51 7.75 -17.62
C ALA A 239 8.16 7.09 -17.29
N VAL A 240 7.45 7.56 -16.26
CA VAL A 240 6.08 7.10 -15.94
C VAL A 240 5.11 7.42 -17.06
N LEU A 241 5.10 8.66 -17.58
CA LEU A 241 4.20 9.04 -18.69
C LEU A 241 4.53 8.28 -19.97
N TYR A 242 5.82 8.10 -20.28
CA TYR A 242 6.22 7.25 -21.39
C TYR A 242 5.64 5.84 -21.30
N TYR A 243 5.77 5.21 -20.12
CA TYR A 243 5.25 3.87 -19.88
C TYR A 243 3.73 3.76 -20.06
N LEU A 244 2.97 4.80 -19.69
CA LEU A 244 1.55 4.84 -19.94
C LEU A 244 1.23 4.87 -21.44
N SER A 245 1.99 5.59 -22.25
CA SER A 245 1.82 5.60 -23.70
C SER A 245 2.14 4.22 -24.31
N GLU A 246 3.19 3.55 -23.86
CA GLU A 246 3.55 2.18 -24.27
C GLU A 246 2.47 1.16 -23.89
N THR A 247 1.78 1.37 -22.76
CA THR A 247 0.69 0.51 -22.30
C THR A 247 -0.67 0.87 -22.92
N GLN A 248 -0.69 1.73 -23.95
CA GLN A 248 -1.88 2.16 -24.70
C GLN A 248 -2.88 2.98 -23.86
N HIS A 249 -2.40 3.65 -22.80
CA HIS A 249 -3.18 4.59 -22.01
C HIS A 249 -2.96 6.01 -22.52
N ASN A 250 -3.71 6.41 -23.58
CA ASN A 250 -3.52 7.68 -24.26
C ASN A 250 -4.48 8.79 -23.78
N GLN A 251 -5.52 8.43 -23.04
CA GLN A 251 -6.49 9.40 -22.50
C GLN A 251 -6.19 9.65 -21.02
N LEU A 252 -5.33 10.64 -20.75
CA LEU A 252 -4.80 10.92 -19.42
C LEU A 252 -5.19 12.31 -18.89
N LYS A 253 -6.29 12.88 -19.37
CA LYS A 253 -6.75 14.25 -19.01
C LYS A 253 -7.05 14.43 -17.52
N HIS A 254 -7.20 13.35 -16.75
CA HIS A 254 -7.39 13.39 -15.30
C HIS A 254 -6.07 13.54 -14.52
N ILE A 255 -4.92 13.37 -15.17
CA ILE A 255 -3.60 13.63 -14.57
C ILE A 255 -3.25 15.09 -14.87
N GLN A 256 -3.69 16.01 -14.02
CA GLN A 256 -3.62 17.45 -14.29
C GLN A 256 -2.56 18.16 -13.47
N ASN A 257 -2.06 17.53 -12.44
CA ASN A 257 -1.11 18.12 -11.52
C ASN A 257 0.00 17.14 -11.16
N ILE A 258 1.21 17.66 -10.93
CA ILE A 258 2.33 16.94 -10.36
C ILE A 258 2.77 17.66 -9.10
N SER A 259 2.81 16.94 -7.97
CA SER A 259 3.08 17.51 -6.65
C SER A 259 4.41 17.03 -6.10
N ARG A 260 5.16 17.95 -5.49
CA ARG A 260 6.41 17.66 -4.82
C ARG A 260 6.15 17.04 -3.44
N ILE A 261 6.85 15.95 -3.11
CA ILE A 261 7.02 15.49 -1.72
C ILE A 261 8.28 16.16 -1.19
N ALA A 262 8.11 17.16 -0.31
CA ALA A 262 9.23 17.85 0.31
C ALA A 262 9.57 17.20 1.65
N GLU A 263 10.79 16.64 1.77
CA GLU A 263 11.27 15.96 2.98
C GLU A 263 11.17 16.84 4.23
N ASP A 264 11.44 18.14 4.07
CA ASP A 264 11.42 19.10 5.16
C ASP A 264 10.03 19.34 5.77
N ASN A 265 8.96 19.02 5.08
CA ASN A 265 7.60 19.27 5.54
C ASN A 265 7.05 18.15 6.44
N TYR A 266 7.68 16.98 6.45
CA TYR A 266 7.14 15.77 7.09
C TYR A 266 8.10 15.15 8.08
N VAL A 267 7.56 14.46 9.09
CA VAL A 267 8.32 13.68 10.05
C VAL A 267 9.09 12.58 9.32
N TRP A 268 10.37 12.51 9.59
CA TRP A 268 11.18 11.44 9.05
C TRP A 268 11.07 10.18 9.90
N MET A 269 10.79 9.06 9.26
CA MET A 269 10.77 7.72 9.86
C MET A 269 11.46 6.78 8.88
N ASP A 270 12.40 5.97 9.38
CA ASP A 270 13.00 4.93 8.56
C ASP A 270 12.09 3.70 8.41
N ARG A 271 12.53 2.76 7.56
CA ARG A 271 11.79 1.52 7.29
C ARG A 271 11.54 0.70 8.56
N PHE A 272 12.52 0.71 9.45
CA PHE A 272 12.47 -0.07 10.68
C PHE A 272 11.44 0.53 11.63
N THR A 273 11.40 1.83 11.73
CA THR A 273 10.42 2.57 12.55
C THR A 273 8.99 2.30 12.09
N VAL A 274 8.70 2.39 10.79
CA VAL A 274 7.36 2.11 10.24
C VAL A 274 6.93 0.68 10.57
N ARG A 275 7.82 -0.30 10.40
CA ARG A 275 7.56 -1.71 10.72
C ARG A 275 7.43 -1.95 12.22
N ASN A 276 8.34 -1.42 13.03
CA ASN A 276 8.38 -1.65 14.48
C ASN A 276 7.18 -1.02 15.19
N LEU A 277 6.64 0.08 14.66
CA LEU A 277 5.43 0.73 15.16
C LEU A 277 4.14 0.11 14.59
N GLU A 278 4.23 -0.81 13.63
CA GLU A 278 3.09 -1.47 12.97
C GLU A 278 2.06 -0.45 12.46
N LEU A 279 2.53 0.54 11.68
CA LEU A 279 1.67 1.66 11.28
C LEU A 279 0.55 1.24 10.33
N TYR A 280 0.88 0.46 9.26
CA TYR A 280 -0.08 0.03 8.25
C TYR A 280 0.19 -1.35 7.63
N ASN A 281 1.31 -2.00 8.00
CA ASN A 281 1.62 -3.36 7.58
C ASN A 281 1.76 -4.24 8.84
N PRO A 282 0.92 -5.26 8.99
CA PRO A 282 0.97 -6.14 10.16
C PRO A 282 2.21 -7.05 10.10
N ASN A 283 2.89 -7.25 11.22
CA ASN A 283 4.03 -8.17 11.33
C ASN A 283 3.60 -9.65 11.40
N SER A 284 2.31 -9.93 11.64
CA SER A 284 1.74 -11.27 11.64
C SER A 284 0.31 -11.27 11.09
N LEU A 285 -0.18 -12.44 10.66
CA LEU A 285 -1.48 -12.60 10.01
C LEU A 285 -2.69 -12.02 10.79
N ASN A 286 -2.59 -11.93 12.12
CA ASN A 286 -3.68 -11.44 12.98
C ASN A 286 -3.31 -10.15 13.74
N ALA A 287 -2.21 -9.49 13.38
CA ALA A 287 -1.82 -8.25 14.02
C ALA A 287 -2.71 -7.09 13.54
N VAL A 288 -3.11 -6.25 14.50
CA VAL A 288 -3.87 -5.02 14.24
C VAL A 288 -2.89 -3.86 14.16
N THR A 289 -2.97 -3.09 13.09
CA THR A 289 -2.09 -1.94 12.85
C THR A 289 -2.67 -0.66 13.45
N LEU A 290 -1.86 0.40 13.54
CA LEU A 290 -2.37 1.72 13.92
C LEU A 290 -3.46 2.19 12.95
N LEU A 291 -3.26 1.99 11.65
CA LEU A 291 -4.23 2.38 10.63
C LEU A 291 -5.60 1.71 10.86
N ASP A 292 -5.63 0.41 11.21
CA ASP A 292 -6.88 -0.31 11.47
C ASP A 292 -7.68 0.29 12.65
N VAL A 293 -6.96 0.84 13.63
CA VAL A 293 -7.58 1.50 14.80
C VAL A 293 -8.13 2.87 14.46
N ILE A 294 -7.37 3.67 13.71
CA ILE A 294 -7.70 5.10 13.47
C ILE A 294 -8.59 5.31 12.23
N ASP A 295 -8.69 4.32 11.31
CA ASP A 295 -9.54 4.48 10.13
C ASP A 295 -11.02 4.32 10.47
N LYS A 296 -11.67 5.47 10.64
CA LYS A 296 -13.13 5.62 10.75
C LYS A 296 -13.70 6.36 9.54
N THR A 297 -12.91 6.46 8.46
CA THR A 297 -13.33 7.14 7.23
C THR A 297 -14.47 6.38 6.55
N ILE A 298 -15.40 7.13 5.97
CA ILE A 298 -16.58 6.62 5.29
C ILE A 298 -16.29 6.43 3.80
N SER A 299 -15.62 7.42 3.19
CA SER A 299 -15.35 7.42 1.76
C SER A 299 -14.01 6.71 1.43
N PRO A 300 -13.88 6.06 0.25
CA PRO A 300 -12.62 5.51 -0.22
C PRO A 300 -11.49 6.56 -0.30
N MET A 301 -11.81 7.76 -0.75
CA MET A 301 -10.89 8.89 -0.87
C MET A 301 -10.34 9.32 0.49
N GLY A 302 -11.20 9.37 1.52
CA GLY A 302 -10.80 9.63 2.91
C GLY A 302 -9.82 8.58 3.42
N GLY A 303 -10.09 7.28 3.18
CA GLY A 303 -9.17 6.20 3.57
C GLY A 303 -7.79 6.30 2.92
N ARG A 304 -7.72 6.62 1.63
CA ARG A 304 -6.45 6.86 0.91
C ARG A 304 -5.69 8.06 1.51
N LEU A 305 -6.38 9.15 1.76
CA LEU A 305 -5.79 10.36 2.35
C LEU A 305 -5.31 10.10 3.78
N LEU A 306 -6.06 9.37 4.61
CA LEU A 306 -5.67 9.01 5.97
C LEU A 306 -4.39 8.18 5.99
N LYS A 307 -4.27 7.18 5.10
CA LYS A 307 -3.04 6.38 4.95
C LYS A 307 -1.86 7.26 4.57
N ARG A 308 -2.05 8.23 3.67
CA ARG A 308 -1.02 9.20 3.29
C ARG A 308 -0.63 10.12 4.47
N TRP A 309 -1.58 10.60 5.26
CA TRP A 309 -1.28 11.41 6.45
C TRP A 309 -0.49 10.63 7.50
N LEU A 310 -0.75 9.34 7.64
CA LEU A 310 0.01 8.46 8.52
C LEU A 310 1.44 8.23 8.00
N ALA A 311 1.61 8.06 6.69
CA ALA A 311 2.93 7.89 6.06
C ALA A 311 3.77 9.18 6.08
N LEU A 312 3.12 10.36 6.07
CA LEU A 312 3.71 11.69 5.99
C LEU A 312 3.12 12.63 7.06
N PRO A 313 3.41 12.41 8.37
CA PRO A 313 2.95 13.30 9.43
C PRO A 313 3.61 14.68 9.31
N LEU A 314 2.87 15.73 9.66
CA LEU A 314 3.30 17.11 9.46
C LEU A 314 4.36 17.56 10.47
N LYS A 315 5.24 18.48 10.03
CA LYS A 315 6.09 19.28 10.90
C LYS A 315 5.60 20.73 11.05
N ASN A 316 4.77 21.21 10.13
CA ASN A 316 4.24 22.56 10.17
C ASN A 316 3.21 22.70 11.30
N ILE A 317 3.54 23.48 12.32
CA ILE A 317 2.72 23.65 13.50
C ILE A 317 1.37 24.32 13.24
N ASP A 318 1.30 25.24 12.28
CA ASP A 318 0.07 25.96 11.95
C ASP A 318 -0.94 25.05 11.26
N GLU A 319 -0.44 24.18 10.35
CA GLU A 319 -1.29 23.17 9.70
C GLU A 319 -1.78 22.14 10.71
N ILE A 320 -0.93 21.70 11.64
CA ILE A 320 -1.31 20.76 12.72
C ILE A 320 -2.39 21.40 13.61
N LYS A 321 -2.18 22.62 14.08
CA LYS A 321 -3.14 23.36 14.90
C LYS A 321 -4.46 23.59 14.18
N ASN A 322 -4.41 23.89 12.87
CA ASN A 322 -5.62 24.05 12.05
C ASN A 322 -6.42 22.74 11.96
N ARG A 323 -5.74 21.58 11.81
CA ARG A 323 -6.44 20.28 11.86
C ARG A 323 -7.06 20.03 13.23
N HIS A 324 -6.35 20.30 14.32
CA HIS A 324 -6.90 20.17 15.69
C HIS A 324 -8.12 21.07 15.94
N GLU A 325 -8.12 22.30 15.40
CA GLU A 325 -9.27 23.20 15.49
C GLU A 325 -10.48 22.66 14.71
N LEU A 326 -10.25 22.10 13.54
CA LEU A 326 -11.30 21.48 12.74
C LEU A 326 -11.85 20.23 13.43
N VAL A 327 -11.01 19.37 14.00
CA VAL A 327 -11.43 18.20 14.80
C VAL A 327 -12.28 18.66 16.00
N LYS A 328 -11.83 19.71 16.70
CA LYS A 328 -12.62 20.31 17.80
C LYS A 328 -14.01 20.73 17.32
N PHE A 329 -14.10 21.41 16.18
CA PHE A 329 -15.38 21.85 15.63
C PHE A 329 -16.32 20.67 15.35
N PHE A 330 -15.80 19.56 14.80
CA PHE A 330 -16.59 18.35 14.57
C PHE A 330 -17.08 17.73 15.88
N ILE A 331 -16.29 17.77 16.95
CA ILE A 331 -16.69 17.30 18.30
C ILE A 331 -17.76 18.20 18.90
N ASP A 332 -17.60 19.53 18.80
CA ASP A 332 -18.47 20.52 19.44
C ASP A 332 -19.81 20.73 18.69
N SER A 333 -19.88 20.30 17.40
CA SER A 333 -21.03 20.53 16.51
C SER A 333 -21.60 19.22 16.01
N ASP A 334 -22.45 18.59 16.81
CA ASP A 334 -23.07 17.29 16.50
C ASP A 334 -23.92 17.34 15.22
N GLU A 335 -24.73 18.40 15.04
CA GLU A 335 -25.57 18.60 13.86
C GLU A 335 -24.74 18.62 12.56
N PHE A 336 -23.60 19.32 12.58
CA PHE A 336 -22.69 19.36 11.43
C PHE A 336 -22.08 17.98 11.16
N SER A 337 -21.62 17.30 12.21
CA SER A 337 -21.01 15.98 12.11
C SER A 337 -21.99 14.91 11.59
N GLN A 338 -23.24 14.95 12.05
CA GLN A 338 -24.30 14.06 11.55
C GLN A 338 -24.64 14.34 10.09
N THR A 339 -24.77 15.63 9.71
CA THR A 339 -25.03 16.03 8.31
C THR A 339 -23.91 15.53 7.41
N VAL A 340 -22.65 15.78 7.76
CA VAL A 340 -21.49 15.31 6.99
C VAL A 340 -21.46 13.79 6.91
N THR A 341 -21.68 13.09 8.03
CA THR A 341 -21.71 11.61 8.07
C THR A 341 -22.78 11.05 7.14
N TYR A 342 -23.98 11.63 7.13
CA TYR A 342 -25.06 11.19 6.26
C TYR A 342 -24.73 11.38 4.78
N GLN A 343 -24.20 12.55 4.42
CA GLN A 343 -23.87 12.87 3.04
C GLN A 343 -22.69 12.06 2.52
N LEU A 344 -21.65 11.85 3.34
CA LEU A 344 -20.49 11.03 2.97
C LEU A 344 -20.88 9.59 2.57
N LYS A 345 -21.92 9.03 3.20
CA LYS A 345 -22.45 7.70 2.81
C LYS A 345 -23.09 7.68 1.43
N GLN A 346 -23.48 8.84 0.89
CA GLN A 346 -24.04 8.98 -0.45
C GLN A 346 -22.96 9.29 -1.51
N ILE A 347 -21.76 9.65 -1.08
CA ILE A 347 -20.65 10.00 -1.97
C ILE A 347 -19.85 8.76 -2.30
N SER A 348 -19.85 8.39 -3.58
CA SER A 348 -19.01 7.35 -4.15
C SER A 348 -17.58 7.86 -4.38
N ASP A 349 -16.70 7.03 -4.93
CA ASP A 349 -15.31 7.36 -5.21
C ASP A 349 -15.19 8.34 -6.38
N LEU A 350 -15.30 9.64 -6.10
CA LEU A 350 -15.22 10.71 -7.09
C LEU A 350 -13.92 10.71 -7.89
N GLU A 351 -12.78 10.42 -7.24
CA GLU A 351 -11.46 10.36 -7.91
C GLU A 351 -11.46 9.28 -8.99
N ARG A 352 -11.89 8.06 -8.66
CA ARG A 352 -11.92 6.94 -9.61
C ARG A 352 -13.02 7.08 -10.67
N LEU A 353 -14.17 7.60 -10.28
CA LEU A 353 -15.26 7.84 -11.23
C LEU A 353 -14.85 8.85 -12.31
N ILE A 354 -14.26 9.98 -11.93
CA ILE A 354 -13.85 10.99 -12.90
C ILE A 354 -12.66 10.54 -13.77
N SER A 355 -11.78 9.71 -13.22
CA SER A 355 -10.69 9.08 -13.98
C SER A 355 -11.20 8.11 -15.04
N LYS A 356 -12.24 7.31 -14.71
CA LYS A 356 -12.92 6.45 -15.69
C LYS A 356 -13.62 7.26 -16.77
N VAL A 357 -14.20 8.40 -16.45
CA VAL A 357 -14.76 9.34 -17.46
C VAL A 357 -13.66 9.83 -18.39
N ALA A 358 -12.57 10.34 -17.84
CA ALA A 358 -11.46 10.87 -18.63
C ALA A 358 -10.83 9.83 -19.57
N THR A 359 -10.81 8.56 -19.14
CA THR A 359 -10.29 7.44 -19.95
C THR A 359 -11.33 6.80 -20.87
N GLY A 360 -12.58 7.30 -20.87
CA GLY A 360 -13.67 6.75 -21.69
C GLY A 360 -14.18 5.38 -21.26
N LYS A 361 -13.84 4.94 -20.04
CA LYS A 361 -14.20 3.60 -19.49
C LYS A 361 -15.41 3.62 -18.54
N ALA A 362 -15.96 4.80 -18.25
CA ALA A 362 -17.12 4.94 -17.39
C ALA A 362 -18.38 4.35 -18.02
N SER A 363 -19.15 3.62 -17.23
CA SER A 363 -20.48 3.10 -17.61
C SER A 363 -21.57 4.15 -17.33
N PRO A 364 -22.77 4.04 -17.97
CA PRO A 364 -23.89 4.94 -17.67
C PRO A 364 -24.27 4.96 -16.19
N ARG A 365 -24.25 3.82 -15.51
CA ARG A 365 -24.52 3.71 -14.08
C ARG A 365 -23.51 4.45 -13.21
N GLU A 366 -22.23 4.41 -13.56
CA GLU A 366 -21.17 5.17 -12.87
C GLU A 366 -21.35 6.67 -13.04
N ILE A 367 -21.85 7.13 -14.17
CA ILE A 367 -22.19 8.55 -14.36
C ILE A 367 -23.37 8.98 -13.48
N VAL A 368 -24.35 8.13 -13.30
CA VAL A 368 -25.45 8.38 -12.33
C VAL A 368 -24.91 8.45 -10.91
N LEU A 369 -23.99 7.54 -10.51
CA LEU A 369 -23.33 7.59 -9.21
C LEU A 369 -22.50 8.87 -9.02
N LEU A 370 -21.84 9.34 -10.09
CA LEU A 370 -21.13 10.63 -10.08
C LEU A 370 -22.10 11.79 -9.81
N LYS A 371 -23.22 11.84 -10.53
CA LYS A 371 -24.28 12.84 -10.33
C LYS A 371 -24.81 12.85 -8.90
N ASP A 372 -25.14 11.69 -8.34
CA ASP A 372 -25.72 11.59 -7.00
C ASP A 372 -24.68 11.96 -5.93
N SER A 373 -23.41 11.59 -6.13
CA SER A 373 -22.30 12.02 -5.28
C SER A 373 -22.13 13.55 -5.27
N LEU A 374 -22.24 14.21 -6.44
CA LEU A 374 -22.15 15.65 -6.55
C LEU A 374 -23.35 16.35 -5.89
N LYS A 375 -24.56 15.79 -5.98
CA LYS A 375 -25.74 16.31 -5.25
C LYS A 375 -25.54 16.33 -3.73
N ALA A 376 -24.85 15.33 -3.19
CA ALA A 376 -24.57 15.21 -1.77
C ALA A 376 -23.57 16.26 -1.24
N ILE A 377 -22.86 16.99 -2.12
CA ILE A 377 -21.92 18.04 -1.72
C ILE A 377 -22.65 19.31 -1.27
N LEU A 378 -23.77 19.66 -1.87
CA LEU A 378 -24.51 20.90 -1.55
C LEU A 378 -24.94 21.00 -0.08
N PRO A 379 -25.53 19.96 0.56
CA PRO A 379 -25.82 19.98 1.98
C PRO A 379 -24.59 20.19 2.86
N ILE A 380 -23.45 19.56 2.54
CA ILE A 380 -22.17 19.75 3.27
C ILE A 380 -21.72 21.21 3.15
N LYS A 381 -21.73 21.78 1.94
CA LYS A 381 -21.37 23.17 1.70
C LYS A 381 -22.27 24.15 2.46
N ASN A 382 -23.57 23.88 2.53
CA ASN A 382 -24.53 24.71 3.27
C ASN A 382 -24.31 24.61 4.79
N ALA A 383 -24.08 23.42 5.33
CA ALA A 383 -23.76 23.21 6.74
C ALA A 383 -22.42 23.86 7.13
N ALA A 384 -21.46 23.97 6.21
CA ALA A 384 -20.20 24.65 6.44
C ALA A 384 -20.31 26.20 6.52
N LYS A 385 -21.49 26.79 6.31
CA LYS A 385 -21.76 28.22 6.55
C LYS A 385 -21.84 28.51 8.06
N SER A 386 -20.73 28.35 8.78
CA SER A 386 -20.63 28.51 10.23
C SER A 386 -19.82 29.76 10.59
N LYS A 387 -19.79 30.11 11.90
CA LYS A 387 -18.93 31.19 12.41
C LYS A 387 -17.45 30.80 12.45
N ASN A 388 -17.12 29.53 12.35
CA ASN A 388 -15.73 29.05 12.33
C ASN A 388 -15.11 29.31 10.96
N LYS A 389 -14.05 30.14 10.92
CA LYS A 389 -13.36 30.56 9.69
C LYS A 389 -12.74 29.37 8.92
N ALA A 390 -12.20 28.38 9.61
CA ALA A 390 -11.56 27.24 8.99
C ALA A 390 -12.59 26.34 8.28
N VAL A 391 -13.75 26.11 8.89
CA VAL A 391 -14.88 25.38 8.31
C VAL A 391 -15.49 26.14 7.14
N GLN A 392 -15.66 27.47 7.29
CA GLN A 392 -16.11 28.33 6.19
C GLN A 392 -15.19 28.25 4.96
N LEU A 393 -13.86 28.19 5.18
CA LEU A 393 -12.89 28.07 4.09
C LEU A 393 -13.07 26.72 3.36
N LEU A 394 -13.23 25.62 4.07
CA LEU A 394 -13.52 24.30 3.47
C LEU A 394 -14.82 24.34 2.66
N GLY A 395 -15.89 24.92 3.21
CA GLY A 395 -17.15 25.04 2.49
C GLY A 395 -17.08 25.94 1.23
N LYS A 396 -16.25 26.99 1.24
CA LYS A 396 -16.04 27.86 0.06
C LYS A 396 -15.32 27.14 -1.08
N GLN A 397 -14.43 26.23 -0.77
CA GLN A 397 -13.67 25.44 -1.75
C GLN A 397 -14.52 24.35 -2.43
N LEU A 398 -15.67 23.96 -1.85
CA LEU A 398 -16.56 22.98 -2.46
C LEU A 398 -17.35 23.61 -3.62
N HIS A 399 -17.43 22.91 -4.74
CA HIS A 399 -18.17 23.29 -5.93
C HIS A 399 -19.46 22.49 -6.07
N THR A 400 -20.58 23.14 -6.34
CA THR A 400 -21.89 22.47 -6.44
C THR A 400 -22.12 21.73 -7.76
N CYS A 401 -21.42 22.10 -8.81
CA CYS A 401 -21.50 21.49 -10.15
C CYS A 401 -22.92 21.36 -10.69
N GLU A 402 -23.79 22.37 -10.46
CA GLU A 402 -25.25 22.34 -10.80
C GLU A 402 -25.48 22.08 -12.29
N ASP A 403 -24.73 22.74 -13.17
CA ASP A 403 -24.86 22.56 -14.64
C ASP A 403 -24.56 21.12 -15.04
N LEU A 404 -23.53 20.52 -14.44
CA LEU A 404 -23.13 19.13 -14.67
C LEU A 404 -24.22 18.16 -14.19
N ILE A 405 -24.75 18.37 -12.98
CA ILE A 405 -25.82 17.58 -12.38
C ILE A 405 -27.06 17.62 -13.28
N THR A 406 -27.46 18.82 -13.73
CA THR A 406 -28.61 19.04 -14.63
C THR A 406 -28.39 18.31 -15.94
N LYS A 407 -27.25 18.49 -16.58
CA LYS A 407 -26.93 17.85 -17.86
C LYS A 407 -26.99 16.31 -17.78
N ILE A 408 -26.44 15.74 -16.72
CA ILE A 408 -26.49 14.26 -16.51
C ILE A 408 -27.96 13.83 -16.28
N SER A 409 -28.71 14.54 -15.43
CA SER A 409 -30.11 14.21 -15.11
C SER A 409 -31.03 14.29 -16.33
N GLU A 410 -30.79 15.25 -17.21
CA GLU A 410 -31.55 15.40 -18.45
C GLU A 410 -31.19 14.31 -19.50
N THR A 411 -29.96 13.79 -19.44
CA THR A 411 -29.45 12.89 -20.49
C THR A 411 -29.63 11.42 -20.15
N LEU A 412 -29.50 11.02 -18.89
CA LEU A 412 -29.53 9.61 -18.44
C LEU A 412 -30.75 9.32 -17.58
N PHE A 413 -31.26 8.11 -17.69
CA PHE A 413 -32.20 7.59 -16.70
C PHE A 413 -31.49 7.37 -15.36
N ASP A 414 -32.21 7.56 -14.23
CA ASP A 414 -31.67 7.30 -12.88
C ASP A 414 -31.30 5.83 -12.67
N GLU A 415 -32.01 4.92 -13.31
CA GLU A 415 -31.73 3.47 -13.28
C GLU A 415 -30.94 3.01 -14.52
N ALA A 416 -30.01 3.83 -15.01
CA ALA A 416 -29.21 3.49 -16.18
C ALA A 416 -28.45 2.15 -16.01
N PRO A 417 -28.35 1.34 -17.08
CA PRO A 417 -27.66 0.04 -17.02
C PRO A 417 -26.13 0.21 -16.90
N VAL A 418 -25.46 -0.85 -16.42
CA VAL A 418 -23.98 -0.91 -16.41
C VAL A 418 -23.44 -0.98 -17.84
N ASN A 419 -24.12 -1.67 -18.75
CA ASN A 419 -23.69 -1.81 -20.13
C ASN A 419 -24.65 -1.07 -21.06
N ILE A 420 -24.14 -0.06 -21.75
CA ILE A 420 -24.91 0.77 -22.66
C ILE A 420 -25.57 -0.04 -23.80
N ASN A 421 -24.93 -1.12 -24.25
CA ASN A 421 -25.45 -1.97 -25.30
C ASN A 421 -26.73 -2.75 -24.91
N LYS A 422 -27.12 -2.71 -23.62
CA LYS A 422 -28.41 -3.27 -23.19
C LYS A 422 -29.60 -2.35 -23.50
N GLY A 423 -29.35 -1.13 -23.98
CA GLY A 423 -30.35 -0.11 -24.20
C GLY A 423 -30.89 0.51 -22.92
N ASN A 424 -31.78 1.50 -23.06
CA ASN A 424 -32.44 2.23 -21.97
C ASN A 424 -31.46 2.97 -21.02
N ALA A 425 -30.34 3.48 -21.56
CA ALA A 425 -29.43 4.33 -20.81
C ALA A 425 -29.82 5.81 -20.91
N ILE A 426 -30.23 6.27 -22.09
CA ILE A 426 -30.56 7.67 -22.39
C ILE A 426 -32.03 7.95 -22.04
N ALA A 427 -32.26 9.08 -21.34
CA ALA A 427 -33.60 9.51 -20.97
C ALA A 427 -34.48 9.82 -22.20
N ASN A 428 -35.81 9.84 -22.01
CA ASN A 428 -36.73 10.24 -23.06
C ASN A 428 -36.63 11.73 -23.38
N ASN A 429 -36.99 12.13 -24.59
CA ASN A 429 -36.95 13.52 -25.10
C ASN A 429 -35.53 14.12 -25.21
N VAL A 430 -34.49 13.31 -25.13
CA VAL A 430 -33.08 13.75 -25.39
C VAL A 430 -32.79 13.82 -26.87
N HIS A 431 -33.33 12.88 -27.65
CA HIS A 431 -33.10 12.78 -29.09
C HIS A 431 -34.33 12.19 -29.80
N GLN A 432 -34.96 13.00 -30.64
CA GLN A 432 -36.23 12.64 -31.32
C GLN A 432 -36.12 11.32 -32.08
N GLU A 433 -35.07 11.13 -32.89
CA GLU A 433 -34.89 9.90 -33.66
C GLU A 433 -34.80 8.64 -32.78
N LEU A 434 -34.14 8.79 -31.57
CA LEU A 434 -34.04 7.68 -30.62
C LEU A 434 -35.42 7.30 -30.05
N ASP A 435 -36.24 8.29 -29.73
CA ASP A 435 -37.59 8.07 -29.20
C ASP A 435 -38.48 7.45 -30.26
N ASP A 436 -38.39 7.89 -31.53
CA ASP A 436 -39.13 7.30 -32.66
C ASP A 436 -38.72 5.82 -32.89
N LEU A 437 -37.43 5.49 -32.83
CA LEU A 437 -36.95 4.13 -32.96
C LEU A 437 -37.38 3.24 -31.79
N ARG A 438 -37.42 3.78 -30.58
CA ARG A 438 -37.92 3.08 -29.38
C ARG A 438 -39.42 2.81 -29.50
N ALA A 439 -40.20 3.76 -30.05
CA ALA A 439 -41.62 3.57 -30.34
C ALA A 439 -41.83 2.42 -31.33
N ILE A 440 -41.04 2.37 -32.41
CA ILE A 440 -41.06 1.26 -33.38
C ILE A 440 -40.69 -0.07 -32.68
N SER A 441 -39.66 -0.12 -31.87
CA SER A 441 -39.25 -1.34 -31.17
C SER A 441 -40.30 -1.81 -30.15
N SER A 442 -40.97 -0.88 -29.43
CA SER A 442 -42.00 -1.22 -28.46
C SER A 442 -43.29 -1.64 -29.10
N SER A 443 -43.73 -0.95 -30.17
CA SER A 443 -44.89 -1.40 -30.99
C SER A 443 -44.67 -2.76 -31.60
N GLY A 444 -43.39 -3.11 -31.76
CA GLY A 444 -42.99 -4.38 -32.23
C GLY A 444 -43.24 -5.55 -31.31
N LYS A 445 -43.07 -5.44 -30.06
CA LYS A 445 -43.42 -6.49 -29.09
C LYS A 445 -44.93 -6.73 -29.11
N GLN A 446 -45.72 -5.68 -29.14
CA GLN A 446 -47.16 -5.77 -29.26
C GLN A 446 -47.58 -6.50 -30.51
N PHE A 447 -46.98 -6.20 -31.67
CA PHE A 447 -47.24 -6.88 -32.92
C PHE A 447 -46.95 -8.40 -32.87
N LEU A 448 -45.82 -8.82 -32.21
CA LEU A 448 -45.50 -10.24 -32.05
C LEU A 448 -46.52 -10.96 -31.15
N ASP A 449 -46.98 -10.29 -30.10
CA ASP A 449 -48.03 -10.83 -29.21
C ASP A 449 -49.37 -10.91 -29.93
N ASP A 450 -49.76 -9.88 -30.70
CA ASP A 450 -50.96 -9.87 -31.54
C ASP A 450 -50.91 -10.92 -32.65
N MET A 451 -49.76 -11.08 -33.30
CA MET A 451 -49.50 -12.13 -34.29
C MET A 451 -49.62 -13.51 -33.65
N LEU A 452 -49.00 -13.72 -32.46
CA LEU A 452 -49.11 -14.98 -31.74
C LEU A 452 -50.56 -15.34 -31.40
N ALA A 453 -51.32 -14.36 -30.93
CA ALA A 453 -52.76 -14.54 -30.64
C ALA A 453 -53.56 -14.91 -31.91
N ARG A 454 -53.37 -14.16 -32.99
CA ARG A 454 -54.03 -14.39 -34.29
C ARG A 454 -53.69 -15.79 -34.86
N GLU A 455 -52.43 -16.15 -34.91
CA GLU A 455 -51.97 -17.43 -35.42
C GLU A 455 -52.39 -18.61 -34.51
N THR A 456 -52.47 -18.38 -33.21
CA THR A 456 -53.03 -19.35 -32.25
C THR A 456 -54.52 -19.61 -32.52
N GLU A 457 -55.29 -18.57 -32.74
CA GLU A 457 -56.69 -18.64 -33.06
C GLU A 457 -56.93 -19.33 -34.47
N ALA A 458 -56.17 -18.91 -35.47
CA ALA A 458 -56.28 -19.44 -36.82
C ALA A 458 -55.91 -20.93 -36.95
N THR A 459 -54.86 -21.36 -36.22
CA THR A 459 -54.36 -22.76 -36.25
C THR A 459 -54.99 -23.67 -35.23
N GLY A 460 -55.59 -23.09 -34.13
CA GLY A 460 -56.07 -23.84 -32.99
C GLY A 460 -54.96 -24.53 -32.19
N ILE A 461 -53.71 -24.05 -32.30
CA ILE A 461 -52.55 -24.55 -31.59
C ILE A 461 -52.26 -23.64 -30.38
N THR A 462 -52.76 -23.99 -29.22
CA THR A 462 -52.57 -23.20 -27.98
C THR A 462 -51.14 -23.19 -27.43
N SER A 463 -50.27 -24.04 -27.98
CA SER A 463 -48.86 -24.17 -27.58
C SER A 463 -47.90 -23.48 -28.52
N LEU A 464 -48.39 -22.61 -29.44
CA LEU A 464 -47.52 -21.77 -30.29
C LEU A 464 -46.64 -20.87 -29.45
N LYS A 465 -45.43 -20.68 -29.94
CA LYS A 465 -44.49 -19.80 -29.30
C LYS A 465 -43.68 -19.04 -30.37
N ILE A 466 -43.67 -17.72 -30.31
CA ILE A 466 -42.72 -16.92 -31.07
C ILE A 466 -41.48 -16.72 -30.23
N ALA A 467 -40.31 -17.06 -30.80
CA ALA A 467 -39.03 -16.89 -30.12
C ALA A 467 -37.94 -16.42 -31.10
N PHE A 468 -36.83 -15.92 -30.60
CA PHE A 468 -35.69 -15.42 -31.36
C PHE A 468 -34.49 -16.36 -31.26
N ASN A 469 -33.74 -16.53 -32.33
CA ASN A 469 -32.49 -17.25 -32.37
C ASN A 469 -31.47 -16.48 -33.24
N ASN A 470 -30.25 -16.30 -32.74
CA ASN A 470 -29.19 -15.54 -33.41
C ASN A 470 -28.80 -16.04 -34.80
N VAL A 471 -29.11 -17.31 -35.14
CA VAL A 471 -28.79 -17.92 -36.43
C VAL A 471 -29.91 -17.80 -37.45
N PHE A 472 -31.19 -17.88 -37.00
CA PHE A 472 -32.35 -17.96 -37.84
C PHE A 472 -33.33 -16.80 -37.72
N GLY A 473 -33.10 -15.89 -36.74
CA GLY A 473 -33.99 -14.79 -36.44
C GLY A 473 -35.22 -15.19 -35.63
N TYR A 474 -36.32 -14.44 -35.80
CA TYR A 474 -37.61 -14.78 -35.20
C TYR A 474 -38.22 -15.99 -35.87
N TYR A 475 -38.81 -16.89 -35.06
CA TYR A 475 -39.48 -18.09 -35.55
C TYR A 475 -40.68 -18.43 -34.69
N ILE A 476 -41.64 -19.15 -35.30
CA ILE A 476 -42.76 -19.76 -34.64
C ILE A 476 -42.39 -21.21 -34.32
N GLU A 477 -42.43 -21.59 -33.05
CA GLU A 477 -42.16 -22.96 -32.62
C GLU A 477 -43.45 -23.74 -32.43
N VAL A 478 -43.53 -24.86 -33.12
CA VAL A 478 -44.67 -25.77 -33.11
C VAL A 478 -44.21 -27.13 -32.59
N ARG A 479 -44.85 -27.65 -31.53
CA ARG A 479 -44.58 -29.01 -31.05
C ARG A 479 -44.94 -30.05 -32.08
N ASN A 480 -44.18 -31.13 -32.19
CA ASN A 480 -44.40 -32.21 -33.21
C ASN A 480 -45.80 -32.81 -33.12
N THR A 481 -46.52 -32.73 -31.98
CA THR A 481 -47.90 -33.18 -31.80
C THR A 481 -48.94 -32.38 -32.63
N HIS A 482 -48.56 -31.19 -33.13
CA HIS A 482 -49.46 -30.29 -33.87
C HIS A 482 -48.94 -29.93 -35.26
N LYS A 483 -47.92 -30.64 -35.79
CA LYS A 483 -47.34 -30.34 -37.10
C LYS A 483 -48.32 -30.40 -38.25
N ASP A 484 -49.36 -31.28 -38.15
CA ASP A 484 -50.37 -31.46 -39.21
C ASP A 484 -51.40 -30.29 -39.29
N LYS A 485 -51.32 -29.36 -38.29
CA LYS A 485 -52.17 -28.16 -38.27
C LYS A 485 -51.44 -26.91 -38.78
N VAL A 486 -50.17 -27.04 -39.19
CA VAL A 486 -49.35 -25.93 -39.64
C VAL A 486 -49.82 -25.52 -41.05
N PRO A 487 -50.11 -24.22 -41.30
CA PRO A 487 -50.47 -23.70 -42.61
C PRO A 487 -49.41 -23.95 -43.68
N GLU A 488 -49.75 -24.27 -44.88
CA GLU A 488 -48.83 -24.53 -46.00
C GLU A 488 -47.92 -23.32 -46.31
N GLN A 489 -48.37 -22.11 -46.04
CA GLN A 489 -47.64 -20.88 -46.26
C GLN A 489 -46.49 -20.65 -45.28
N TRP A 490 -46.39 -21.42 -44.16
CA TRP A 490 -45.30 -21.31 -43.24
C TRP A 490 -44.09 -22.07 -43.75
N ILE A 491 -42.94 -21.38 -43.81
CA ILE A 491 -41.70 -21.95 -44.30
C ILE A 491 -40.96 -22.61 -43.14
N ARG A 492 -40.77 -23.93 -43.21
CA ARG A 492 -40.00 -24.66 -42.18
C ARG A 492 -38.51 -24.33 -42.28
N LYS A 493 -37.90 -23.91 -41.17
CA LYS A 493 -36.47 -23.55 -41.07
C LYS A 493 -35.64 -24.60 -40.33
N GLN A 494 -36.19 -25.23 -39.30
CA GLN A 494 -35.46 -26.21 -38.49
C GLN A 494 -36.40 -27.25 -37.90
N THR A 495 -35.93 -28.51 -37.89
CA THR A 495 -36.60 -29.61 -37.21
C THR A 495 -35.79 -29.94 -35.95
N LEU A 496 -36.44 -29.96 -34.79
CA LEU A 496 -35.87 -30.38 -33.49
C LEU A 496 -36.51 -31.73 -33.09
N VAL A 497 -35.96 -32.35 -32.06
CA VAL A 497 -36.46 -33.64 -31.54
C VAL A 497 -37.91 -33.56 -31.08
N SER A 498 -38.33 -32.42 -30.48
CA SER A 498 -39.67 -32.25 -29.88
C SER A 498 -40.55 -31.17 -30.57
N ALA A 499 -40.01 -30.40 -31.51
CA ALA A 499 -40.70 -29.27 -32.15
C ALA A 499 -40.12 -29.01 -33.55
N GLU A 500 -40.89 -28.28 -34.36
CA GLU A 500 -40.41 -27.69 -35.62
C GLU A 500 -40.50 -26.17 -35.54
N ARG A 501 -39.57 -25.46 -36.23
CA ARG A 501 -39.48 -24.01 -36.28
C ARG A 501 -39.83 -23.51 -37.67
N TYR A 502 -40.75 -22.56 -37.71
CA TYR A 502 -41.31 -22.00 -38.93
C TYR A 502 -41.10 -20.49 -38.96
N ILE A 503 -41.12 -19.93 -40.18
CA ILE A 503 -41.08 -18.49 -40.45
C ILE A 503 -42.17 -18.14 -41.43
N THR A 504 -42.78 -16.96 -41.22
CA THR A 504 -43.73 -16.36 -42.21
C THR A 504 -43.07 -15.18 -42.88
N GLU A 505 -43.56 -14.78 -44.05
CA GLU A 505 -43.06 -13.61 -44.76
C GLU A 505 -43.27 -12.32 -43.97
N GLU A 506 -44.41 -12.20 -43.32
CA GLU A 506 -44.76 -11.11 -42.39
C GLU A 506 -43.77 -11.02 -41.18
N LEU A 507 -43.45 -12.16 -40.62
CA LEU A 507 -42.48 -12.24 -39.50
C LEU A 507 -41.09 -11.84 -39.96
N LYS A 508 -40.68 -12.14 -41.19
CA LYS A 508 -39.39 -11.80 -41.75
C LYS A 508 -39.25 -10.30 -42.10
N GLU A 509 -40.30 -9.71 -42.68
CA GLU A 509 -40.33 -8.25 -42.93
C GLU A 509 -40.24 -7.48 -41.63
N TYR A 510 -40.97 -7.94 -40.64
CA TYR A 510 -41.04 -7.35 -39.34
C TYR A 510 -39.70 -7.48 -38.59
N GLU A 511 -39.06 -8.65 -38.63
CA GLU A 511 -37.71 -8.88 -38.11
C GLU A 511 -36.72 -7.87 -38.67
N THR A 512 -36.73 -7.62 -39.97
CA THR A 512 -35.84 -6.64 -40.62
C THR A 512 -36.01 -5.26 -40.07
N LYS A 513 -37.27 -4.86 -39.76
CA LYS A 513 -37.59 -3.55 -39.18
C LYS A 513 -37.12 -3.43 -37.71
N ILE A 514 -37.34 -4.46 -36.89
CA ILE A 514 -36.95 -4.45 -35.44
C ILE A 514 -35.44 -4.52 -35.27
N LEU A 515 -34.77 -5.46 -35.89
CA LEU A 515 -33.33 -5.63 -35.78
C LEU A 515 -32.59 -4.36 -36.26
N GLY A 516 -33.09 -3.79 -37.36
CA GLY A 516 -32.57 -2.51 -37.85
C GLY A 516 -32.81 -1.35 -36.89
N ALA A 517 -33.90 -1.34 -36.14
CA ALA A 517 -34.17 -0.31 -35.11
C ALA A 517 -33.32 -0.54 -33.89
N GLU A 518 -33.15 -1.75 -33.38
CA GLU A 518 -32.35 -2.07 -32.21
C GLU A 518 -30.86 -1.77 -32.42
N GLU A 519 -30.28 -2.10 -33.59
CA GLU A 519 -28.91 -1.74 -33.94
C GLU A 519 -28.71 -0.20 -33.99
N LYS A 520 -29.67 0.54 -34.54
CA LYS A 520 -29.66 2.00 -34.60
C LYS A 520 -29.82 2.62 -33.22
N ILE A 521 -30.71 2.09 -32.37
CA ILE A 521 -30.85 2.52 -30.95
C ILE A 521 -29.52 2.39 -30.22
N ALA A 522 -28.88 1.21 -30.27
CA ALA A 522 -27.62 0.97 -29.60
C ALA A 522 -26.53 1.95 -30.07
N LYS A 523 -26.45 2.19 -31.37
CA LYS A 523 -25.49 3.15 -31.93
C LYS A 523 -25.77 4.58 -31.49
N LEU A 524 -27.03 5.05 -31.55
CA LEU A 524 -27.39 6.39 -31.11
C LEU A 524 -27.18 6.60 -29.62
N GLU A 525 -27.58 5.63 -28.78
CA GLU A 525 -27.30 5.70 -27.33
C GLU A 525 -25.81 5.82 -27.05
N GLN A 526 -24.96 5.06 -27.75
CA GLN A 526 -23.50 5.13 -27.61
C GLN A 526 -22.94 6.50 -28.06
N GLU A 527 -23.45 7.07 -29.16
CA GLU A 527 -23.05 8.40 -29.63
C GLU A 527 -23.43 9.51 -28.65
N ILE A 528 -24.67 9.48 -28.13
CA ILE A 528 -25.16 10.44 -27.14
C ILE A 528 -24.36 10.33 -25.85
N PHE A 529 -24.12 9.10 -25.38
CA PHE A 529 -23.33 8.85 -24.18
C PHE A 529 -21.89 9.32 -24.34
N SER A 530 -21.26 9.08 -25.49
CA SER A 530 -19.90 9.57 -25.78
C SER A 530 -19.83 11.11 -25.75
N LYS A 531 -20.84 11.79 -26.27
CA LYS A 531 -20.94 13.27 -26.17
C LYS A 531 -21.11 13.73 -24.72
N LEU A 532 -21.88 13.02 -23.93
CA LEU A 532 -22.03 13.28 -22.49
C LEU A 532 -20.67 13.13 -21.76
N LEU A 533 -19.91 12.06 -22.02
CA LEU A 533 -18.58 11.88 -21.43
C LEU A 533 -17.65 13.03 -21.80
N GLN A 534 -17.64 13.48 -23.06
CA GLN A 534 -16.86 14.63 -23.51
C GLN A 534 -17.26 15.92 -22.81
N TYR A 535 -18.52 16.11 -22.48
CA TYR A 535 -18.99 17.24 -21.69
C TYR A 535 -18.49 17.14 -20.23
N ILE A 536 -18.58 15.96 -19.60
CA ILE A 536 -18.15 15.76 -18.22
C ILE A 536 -16.64 15.97 -18.07
N ILE A 537 -15.82 15.62 -19.06
CA ILE A 537 -14.36 15.81 -19.06
C ILE A 537 -13.98 17.28 -18.78
N GLN A 538 -14.80 18.26 -19.15
CA GLN A 538 -14.54 19.68 -18.87
C GLN A 538 -14.61 20.03 -17.38
N PHE A 539 -15.17 19.16 -16.55
CA PHE A 539 -15.33 19.33 -15.10
C PHE A 539 -14.35 18.49 -14.27
N VAL A 540 -13.35 17.85 -14.91
CA VAL A 540 -12.41 16.96 -14.22
C VAL A 540 -11.74 17.66 -13.05
N ASP A 541 -11.23 18.89 -13.25
CA ASP A 541 -10.54 19.69 -12.24
C ASP A 541 -11.43 19.92 -11.02
N VAL A 542 -12.62 20.42 -11.27
CA VAL A 542 -13.58 20.79 -10.22
C VAL A 542 -14.02 19.56 -9.42
N VAL A 543 -14.22 18.41 -10.09
CA VAL A 543 -14.59 17.17 -9.42
C VAL A 543 -13.43 16.62 -8.58
N GLN A 544 -12.19 16.72 -9.08
CA GLN A 544 -11.00 16.32 -8.31
C GLN A 544 -10.76 17.23 -7.10
N GLU A 545 -10.96 18.54 -7.23
CA GLU A 545 -10.91 19.48 -6.08
C GLU A 545 -11.95 19.10 -5.03
N ASN A 546 -13.20 18.84 -5.44
CA ASN A 546 -14.24 18.36 -4.54
C ASN A 546 -13.83 17.07 -3.84
N ALA A 547 -13.27 16.10 -4.56
CA ALA A 547 -12.82 14.82 -4.02
C ALA A 547 -11.76 15.00 -2.93
N GLN A 548 -10.78 15.87 -3.16
CA GLN A 548 -9.73 16.19 -2.18
C GLN A 548 -10.28 16.85 -0.91
N ILE A 549 -11.21 17.78 -1.06
CA ILE A 549 -11.83 18.48 0.07
C ILE A 549 -12.72 17.52 0.87
N ILE A 550 -13.51 16.69 0.19
CA ILE A 550 -14.34 15.65 0.81
C ILE A 550 -13.47 14.62 1.55
N ALA A 551 -12.36 14.17 0.96
CA ALA A 551 -11.41 13.30 1.63
C ALA A 551 -10.84 13.92 2.92
N LYS A 552 -10.49 15.23 2.88
CA LYS A 552 -10.01 15.98 4.04
C LYS A 552 -11.10 16.09 5.13
N ILE A 553 -12.32 16.39 4.75
CA ILE A 553 -13.48 16.46 5.67
C ILE A 553 -13.70 15.09 6.33
N ASP A 554 -13.65 14.02 5.57
CA ASP A 554 -13.83 12.64 6.05
C ASP A 554 -12.72 12.21 7.02
N CYS A 555 -11.45 12.54 6.75
CA CYS A 555 -10.35 12.28 7.68
C CYS A 555 -10.53 13.05 9.01
N LEU A 556 -10.95 14.31 8.97
CA LEU A 556 -11.17 15.12 10.16
C LEU A 556 -12.38 14.62 10.97
N LEU A 557 -13.45 14.21 10.29
CA LEU A 557 -14.57 13.53 10.92
C LEU A 557 -14.14 12.21 11.56
N SER A 558 -13.33 11.39 10.85
CA SER A 558 -12.76 10.15 11.40
C SER A 558 -11.99 10.40 12.70
N PHE A 559 -11.18 11.47 12.77
CA PHE A 559 -10.44 11.83 13.98
C PHE A 559 -11.37 12.30 15.12
N SER A 560 -12.48 12.98 14.80
CA SER A 560 -13.46 13.38 15.84
C SER A 560 -14.20 12.18 16.41
N VAL A 561 -14.64 11.24 15.56
CA VAL A 561 -15.28 9.98 15.98
C VAL A 561 -14.32 9.16 16.84
N LEU A 562 -13.07 9.02 16.40
CA LEU A 562 -12.04 8.31 17.17
C LEU A 562 -11.82 8.95 18.55
N ALA A 563 -11.80 10.29 18.61
CA ALA A 563 -11.60 11.03 19.85
C ALA A 563 -12.77 10.84 20.84
N ILE A 564 -14.00 10.88 20.35
CA ILE A 564 -15.20 10.67 21.16
C ILE A 564 -15.25 9.22 21.68
N ASP A 565 -15.11 8.24 20.78
CA ASP A 565 -15.23 6.82 21.10
C ASP A 565 -14.19 6.32 22.10
N ASN A 566 -13.00 6.97 22.13
CA ASN A 566 -11.87 6.51 22.94
C ASN A 566 -11.41 7.51 24.00
N ASN A 567 -12.15 8.58 24.21
CA ASN A 567 -11.79 9.65 25.16
C ASN A 567 -10.36 10.17 24.90
N TYR A 568 -10.04 10.50 23.64
CA TYR A 568 -8.77 11.14 23.30
C TYR A 568 -8.87 12.64 23.54
N VAL A 569 -7.74 13.23 23.92
CA VAL A 569 -7.68 14.65 24.25
C VAL A 569 -6.91 15.44 23.20
N ARG A 570 -7.23 16.72 23.08
CA ARG A 570 -6.49 17.63 22.22
C ARG A 570 -5.07 17.86 22.76
N PRO A 571 -4.00 17.53 22.01
CA PRO A 571 -2.64 17.84 22.43
C PRO A 571 -2.34 19.33 22.26
N ILE A 572 -1.48 19.86 23.13
CA ILE A 572 -0.90 21.21 23.01
C ILE A 572 0.37 21.07 22.16
N MET A 573 0.35 21.66 20.98
CA MET A 573 1.52 21.68 20.09
C MET A 573 2.26 23.00 20.19
N ASP A 574 3.57 22.97 20.36
CA ASP A 574 4.43 24.16 20.38
C ASP A 574 5.77 23.93 19.64
N GLU A 575 6.59 24.98 19.55
CA GLU A 575 7.90 24.92 18.90
C GLU A 575 9.02 24.48 19.85
N SER A 576 8.69 24.16 21.11
CA SER A 576 9.67 23.65 22.06
C SER A 576 10.25 22.28 21.62
N THR A 577 11.21 21.81 22.37
CA THR A 577 11.75 20.44 22.22
C THR A 577 11.20 19.49 23.30
N ASP A 578 10.27 19.97 24.13
CA ASP A 578 9.77 19.21 25.26
C ASP A 578 8.66 18.23 24.84
N LEU A 579 8.57 17.13 25.54
CA LEU A 579 7.53 16.13 25.41
C LEU A 579 7.00 15.81 26.81
N GLU A 580 5.75 16.13 27.06
CA GLU A 580 5.05 15.80 28.31
C GLU A 580 3.74 15.10 27.99
N ILE A 581 3.62 13.83 28.38
CA ILE A 581 2.42 13.00 28.24
C ILE A 581 2.00 12.56 29.62
N LYS A 582 0.80 12.91 30.05
CA LYS A 582 0.17 12.46 31.32
C LYS A 582 -0.86 11.39 31.04
N ASN A 583 -0.77 10.29 31.75
CA ASN A 583 -1.65 9.13 31.61
C ASN A 583 -1.84 8.73 30.15
N GLY A 584 -0.72 8.57 29.41
CA GLY A 584 -0.71 8.10 28.04
C GLY A 584 -1.13 6.64 27.94
N ARG A 585 -1.87 6.29 26.89
CA ARG A 585 -2.36 4.93 26.61
C ARG A 585 -1.89 4.49 25.21
N HIS A 586 -1.71 3.18 25.02
CA HIS A 586 -1.30 2.66 23.73
C HIS A 586 -2.54 2.43 22.84
N PRO A 587 -2.71 3.16 21.71
CA PRO A 587 -3.96 3.17 20.95
C PRO A 587 -4.35 1.79 20.42
N VAL A 588 -3.38 0.97 20.04
CA VAL A 588 -3.67 -0.36 19.47
C VAL A 588 -3.91 -1.39 20.58
N ILE A 589 -3.05 -1.45 21.60
CA ILE A 589 -3.19 -2.44 22.69
C ILE A 589 -4.49 -2.19 23.45
N GLU A 590 -4.83 -0.93 23.74
CA GLU A 590 -6.09 -0.57 24.44
C GLU A 590 -7.32 -1.14 23.72
N LYS A 591 -7.32 -1.16 22.40
CA LYS A 591 -8.42 -1.69 21.58
C LYS A 591 -8.49 -3.23 21.53
N GLN A 592 -7.36 -3.89 21.77
CA GLN A 592 -7.29 -5.36 21.75
C GLN A 592 -7.55 -6.00 23.12
N LEU A 593 -7.55 -5.20 24.18
CA LEU A 593 -7.85 -5.73 25.53
C LEU A 593 -9.29 -6.22 25.62
N PRO A 594 -9.52 -7.33 26.36
CA PRO A 594 -10.85 -7.77 26.72
C PRO A 594 -11.63 -6.66 27.45
N ILE A 595 -12.97 -6.70 27.39
CA ILE A 595 -13.86 -5.66 27.93
C ILE A 595 -13.67 -5.44 29.45
N ASP A 596 -13.25 -6.46 30.17
CA ASP A 596 -13.00 -6.46 31.61
C ASP A 596 -11.60 -5.96 32.00
N GLN A 597 -10.73 -5.67 31.01
CA GLN A 597 -9.38 -5.19 31.24
C GLN A 597 -9.19 -3.76 30.73
N THR A 598 -8.55 -2.95 31.56
CA THR A 598 -8.19 -1.57 31.19
C THR A 598 -6.69 -1.45 30.98
N TYR A 599 -6.30 -0.62 30.00
CA TYR A 599 -4.88 -0.30 29.79
C TYR A 599 -4.35 0.55 30.94
N ILE A 600 -3.21 0.20 31.49
CA ILE A 600 -2.56 0.98 32.55
C ILE A 600 -1.82 2.16 31.94
N ALA A 601 -2.37 3.34 32.15
CA ALA A 601 -1.85 4.58 31.60
C ALA A 601 -0.53 5.01 32.25
N ASN A 602 0.40 5.57 31.47
CA ASN A 602 1.75 5.93 31.91
C ASN A 602 2.10 7.38 31.58
N ASP A 603 2.91 8.00 32.46
CA ASP A 603 3.43 9.35 32.26
C ASP A 603 4.81 9.27 31.62
N VAL A 604 5.06 10.15 30.65
CA VAL A 604 6.38 10.29 30.01
C VAL A 604 6.70 11.77 29.88
N VAL A 605 7.83 12.17 30.45
CA VAL A 605 8.34 13.54 30.33
C VAL A 605 9.76 13.47 29.78
N LEU A 606 10.02 14.18 28.69
CA LEU A 606 11.36 14.29 28.09
C LEU A 606 11.65 15.76 27.77
N ASN A 607 12.81 16.24 28.18
CA ASN A 607 13.31 17.59 27.87
C ASN A 607 14.84 17.58 27.74
N ARG A 608 15.39 18.55 27.03
CA ARG A 608 16.85 18.62 26.77
C ARG A 608 17.71 19.00 27.97
N ASN A 609 17.13 19.50 29.05
CA ASN A 609 17.88 20.11 30.15
C ASN A 609 17.99 19.21 31.38
N GLN A 610 16.93 18.48 31.70
CA GLN A 610 16.86 17.71 32.96
C GLN A 610 16.63 16.21 32.74
N GLN A 611 15.89 15.84 31.74
CA GLN A 611 15.47 14.45 31.47
C GLN A 611 15.47 14.18 29.99
N GLN A 612 16.69 14.10 29.43
CA GLN A 612 16.90 13.85 27.99
C GLN A 612 16.71 12.37 27.67
N ILE A 613 17.25 11.50 28.52
CA ILE A 613 17.22 10.05 28.36
C ILE A 613 16.50 9.42 29.55
N ILE A 614 15.51 8.60 29.29
CA ILE A 614 14.87 7.77 30.31
C ILE A 614 15.34 6.33 30.09
N MET A 615 16.09 5.81 31.09
CA MET A 615 16.42 4.38 31.15
C MET A 615 15.26 3.63 31.81
N ILE A 616 14.71 2.65 31.11
CA ILE A 616 13.55 1.88 31.60
C ILE A 616 13.99 0.45 31.86
N THR A 617 14.08 0.09 33.15
CA THR A 617 14.37 -1.27 33.56
C THR A 617 13.10 -2.02 33.97
N GLY A 618 13.20 -3.32 34.11
CA GLY A 618 12.09 -4.19 34.54
C GLY A 618 12.05 -5.51 33.80
N PRO A 619 11.25 -6.47 34.30
CA PRO A 619 11.18 -7.80 33.71
C PRO A 619 10.64 -7.81 32.28
N ASN A 620 10.92 -8.89 31.55
CA ASN A 620 10.25 -9.13 30.28
C ASN A 620 8.75 -9.32 30.53
N MET A 621 7.90 -8.97 29.56
CA MET A 621 6.44 -8.94 29.67
C MET A 621 5.86 -7.84 30.60
N SER A 622 6.68 -7.00 31.24
CA SER A 622 6.18 -5.90 32.09
C SER A 622 5.54 -4.75 31.27
N GLY A 623 5.80 -4.67 29.96
CA GLY A 623 5.24 -3.62 29.09
C GLY A 623 6.23 -2.52 28.72
N LYS A 624 7.56 -2.68 28.92
CA LYS A 624 8.58 -1.69 28.52
C LYS A 624 8.41 -1.26 27.05
N SER A 625 8.45 -2.21 26.12
CA SER A 625 8.29 -1.97 24.67
C SER A 625 6.95 -1.30 24.31
N ALA A 626 5.88 -1.60 25.06
CA ALA A 626 4.58 -0.98 24.85
C ALA A 626 4.61 0.52 25.22
N ILE A 627 5.32 0.92 26.28
CA ILE A 627 5.49 2.32 26.70
C ILE A 627 6.32 3.10 25.66
N LEU A 628 7.37 2.49 25.12
CA LEU A 628 8.14 3.09 24.03
C LEU A 628 7.26 3.37 22.82
N ARG A 629 6.59 2.33 22.29
CA ARG A 629 5.72 2.44 21.12
C ARG A 629 4.56 3.42 21.37
N GLN A 630 3.91 3.37 22.53
CA GLN A 630 2.88 4.31 22.95
C GLN A 630 3.33 5.77 22.78
N THR A 631 4.53 6.10 23.23
CA THR A 631 5.06 7.46 23.15
C THR A 631 5.20 7.92 21.70
N ALA A 632 5.79 7.10 20.83
CA ALA A 632 5.91 7.42 19.41
C ALA A 632 4.54 7.55 18.71
N LEU A 633 3.60 6.63 18.98
CA LEU A 633 2.26 6.65 18.38
C LEU A 633 1.47 7.89 18.80
N ILE A 634 1.60 8.33 20.07
CA ILE A 634 0.98 9.58 20.56
C ILE A 634 1.55 10.79 19.80
N VAL A 635 2.86 10.86 19.62
CA VAL A 635 3.51 11.94 18.86
C VAL A 635 3.06 11.93 17.40
N LEU A 636 3.00 10.76 16.75
CA LEU A 636 2.54 10.62 15.38
C LEU A 636 1.09 11.09 15.22
N LEU A 637 0.19 10.64 16.07
CA LEU A 637 -1.23 11.06 16.06
C LEU A 637 -1.34 12.58 16.21
N ALA A 638 -0.61 13.17 17.15
CA ALA A 638 -0.61 14.61 17.37
C ALA A 638 -0.16 15.37 16.10
N GLN A 639 0.92 14.94 15.45
CA GLN A 639 1.46 15.59 14.24
C GLN A 639 0.69 15.28 12.97
N MET A 640 -0.17 14.27 12.97
CA MET A 640 -1.18 14.07 11.92
C MET A 640 -2.35 15.06 12.04
N GLY A 641 -2.51 15.71 13.19
CA GLY A 641 -3.65 16.55 13.52
C GLY A 641 -4.80 15.81 14.20
N CYS A 642 -4.54 14.61 14.72
CA CYS A 642 -5.48 13.80 15.50
C CYS A 642 -5.37 14.14 17.00
N TYR A 643 -6.44 13.91 17.77
CA TYR A 643 -6.41 13.89 19.22
C TYR A 643 -5.70 12.61 19.70
N VAL A 644 -5.19 12.62 20.94
CA VAL A 644 -4.26 11.60 21.44
C VAL A 644 -4.82 10.84 22.65
N PRO A 645 -4.48 9.55 22.80
CA PRO A 645 -4.86 8.72 23.94
C PRO A 645 -4.06 9.10 25.20
N ALA A 646 -4.41 10.20 25.84
CA ALA A 646 -3.80 10.67 27.06
C ALA A 646 -4.82 11.45 27.91
N GLN A 647 -4.47 11.77 29.17
CA GLN A 647 -5.24 12.75 29.96
C GLN A 647 -4.83 14.17 29.60
N ASN A 648 -3.54 14.39 29.34
CA ASN A 648 -2.98 15.65 28.86
C ASN A 648 -1.70 15.34 28.06
N ALA A 649 -1.45 16.10 27.00
CA ALA A 649 -0.22 16.00 26.24
C ALA A 649 0.25 17.38 25.78
N LYS A 650 1.50 17.72 26.07
CA LYS A 650 2.22 18.88 25.52
C LYS A 650 3.39 18.36 24.71
N ILE A 651 3.41 18.66 23.43
CA ILE A 651 4.32 18.04 22.46
C ILE A 651 5.00 19.14 21.64
N GLY A 652 6.31 19.31 21.84
CA GLY A 652 7.14 20.06 20.91
C GLY A 652 7.30 19.30 19.59
N ILE A 653 7.37 20.02 18.48
CA ILE A 653 7.49 19.40 17.15
C ILE A 653 8.68 18.44 17.08
N VAL A 654 8.40 17.22 16.67
CA VAL A 654 9.37 16.17 16.38
C VAL A 654 9.61 16.12 14.88
N ASP A 655 10.85 16.10 14.45
CA ASP A 655 11.24 16.05 13.04
C ASP A 655 11.61 14.65 12.57
N LYS A 656 12.10 13.80 13.49
CA LYS A 656 12.49 12.42 13.21
C LYS A 656 12.08 11.49 14.35
N ILE A 657 11.52 10.35 14.01
CA ILE A 657 11.23 9.27 14.96
C ILE A 657 12.04 8.05 14.55
N PHE A 658 12.81 7.53 15.49
CA PHE A 658 13.60 6.33 15.33
C PHE A 658 13.18 5.27 16.33
N THR A 659 13.05 4.05 15.87
CA THR A 659 12.77 2.92 16.75
C THR A 659 13.71 1.76 16.47
N ARG A 660 14.29 1.24 17.51
CA ARG A 660 14.91 -0.08 17.54
C ARG A 660 14.16 -0.90 18.60
N VAL A 661 13.18 -1.68 18.17
CA VAL A 661 12.27 -2.43 19.06
C VAL A 661 12.09 -3.86 18.52
N GLY A 662 12.46 -4.85 19.34
CA GLY A 662 12.29 -6.28 19.05
C GLY A 662 13.39 -6.87 18.15
N ALA A 663 13.57 -8.18 18.22
CA ALA A 663 14.41 -8.93 17.30
C ALA A 663 13.59 -9.34 16.07
N SER A 664 13.97 -8.87 14.90
CA SER A 664 13.43 -9.39 13.64
C SER A 664 14.49 -10.32 13.02
N ASP A 665 14.20 -11.61 13.02
CA ASP A 665 15.02 -12.58 12.27
C ASP A 665 14.80 -12.38 10.78
N ASN A 666 15.79 -11.86 10.09
CA ASN A 666 15.79 -11.81 8.63
C ASN A 666 16.59 -13.00 8.06
N ILE A 667 16.07 -14.22 8.32
CA ILE A 667 16.69 -15.49 7.91
C ILE A 667 16.89 -15.55 6.39
N SER A 668 16.07 -14.84 5.63
CA SER A 668 16.12 -14.86 4.16
C SER A 668 17.39 -14.20 3.57
N MET A 669 18.10 -13.36 4.33
CA MET A 669 19.29 -12.65 3.85
C MET A 669 20.60 -13.18 4.46
N GLY A 670 20.51 -14.16 5.37
CA GLY A 670 21.70 -14.74 6.03
C GLY A 670 22.43 -13.76 6.98
N GLU A 671 21.83 -12.63 7.31
CA GLU A 671 22.40 -11.69 8.29
C GLU A 671 22.11 -12.16 9.71
N SER A 672 23.13 -12.06 10.58
CA SER A 672 22.95 -12.26 12.01
C SER A 672 22.00 -11.22 12.59
N THR A 673 21.11 -11.65 13.51
CA THR A 673 20.19 -10.74 14.23
C THR A 673 20.94 -9.58 14.89
N PHE A 674 22.15 -9.81 15.39
CA PHE A 674 23.00 -8.79 15.95
C PHE A 674 23.52 -7.78 14.91
N MET A 675 23.85 -8.23 13.68
CA MET A 675 24.27 -7.33 12.59
C MET A 675 23.11 -6.42 12.14
N VAL A 676 21.90 -6.96 12.05
CA VAL A 676 20.70 -6.15 11.76
C VAL A 676 20.49 -5.11 12.84
N GLU A 677 20.63 -5.48 14.13
CA GLU A 677 20.53 -4.57 15.25
C GLU A 677 21.57 -3.45 15.17
N MET A 678 22.81 -3.76 14.84
CA MET A 678 23.87 -2.76 14.72
C MET A 678 23.66 -1.84 13.52
N ASN A 679 23.18 -2.35 12.40
CA ASN A 679 22.83 -1.55 11.21
C ASN A 679 21.69 -0.55 11.52
N GLU A 680 20.63 -1.02 12.21
CA GLU A 680 19.52 -0.14 12.65
C GLU A 680 20.05 0.94 13.60
N THR A 681 20.86 0.58 14.58
CA THR A 681 21.43 1.50 15.55
C THR A 681 22.38 2.51 14.90
N ALA A 682 23.23 2.06 13.98
CA ALA A 682 24.13 2.95 13.23
C ALA A 682 23.34 3.96 12.38
N SER A 683 22.25 3.52 11.74
CA SER A 683 21.35 4.43 11.01
C SER A 683 20.77 5.51 11.93
N ILE A 684 20.36 5.15 13.14
CA ILE A 684 19.86 6.10 14.13
C ILE A 684 20.96 7.12 14.50
N LEU A 685 22.11 6.64 14.95
CA LEU A 685 23.18 7.51 15.49
C LEU A 685 23.73 8.48 14.44
N ASN A 686 23.79 8.08 13.17
CA ASN A 686 24.27 8.94 12.08
C ASN A 686 23.24 9.98 11.61
N ASN A 687 21.97 9.86 12.00
CA ASN A 687 20.89 10.72 11.51
C ASN A 687 20.18 11.53 12.59
N VAL A 688 20.76 11.63 13.79
CA VAL A 688 20.18 12.33 14.94
C VAL A 688 20.05 13.83 14.68
N SER A 689 18.92 14.42 15.08
CA SER A 689 18.65 15.87 15.06
C SER A 689 18.23 16.37 16.45
N GLU A 690 18.15 17.68 16.62
CA GLU A 690 17.72 18.30 17.90
C GLU A 690 16.28 17.97 18.29
N ARG A 691 15.43 17.65 17.31
CA ARG A 691 14.02 17.35 17.50
C ARG A 691 13.71 15.86 17.38
N SER A 692 14.75 15.02 17.29
CA SER A 692 14.54 13.57 17.20
C SER A 692 13.94 12.98 18.47
N LEU A 693 13.08 11.98 18.28
CA LEU A 693 12.60 11.07 19.31
C LEU A 693 13.15 9.66 19.00
N ILE A 694 13.93 9.12 19.93
CA ILE A 694 14.65 7.86 19.78
C ILE A 694 14.10 6.84 20.77
N LEU A 695 13.75 5.64 20.29
CA LEU A 695 13.21 4.55 21.09
C LEU A 695 14.11 3.32 20.91
N LEU A 696 14.85 2.98 21.94
CA LEU A 696 15.78 1.85 21.96
C LEU A 696 15.25 0.77 22.91
N ASP A 697 15.13 -0.45 22.45
CA ASP A 697 14.62 -1.57 23.23
C ASP A 697 15.59 -2.75 23.15
N GLU A 698 16.13 -3.13 24.30
CA GLU A 698 16.99 -4.28 24.50
C GLU A 698 18.24 -4.30 23.58
N ILE A 699 18.93 -3.18 23.42
CA ILE A 699 20.18 -3.10 22.64
C ILE A 699 21.29 -3.96 23.29
N GLY A 700 22.03 -4.70 22.46
CA GLY A 700 23.15 -5.55 22.88
C GLY A 700 22.77 -6.97 23.29
N ARG A 701 21.49 -7.38 23.07
CA ARG A 701 21.01 -8.72 23.46
C ARG A 701 21.56 -9.84 22.56
N GLY A 702 21.97 -9.51 21.35
CA GLY A 702 22.44 -10.48 20.33
C GLY A 702 23.90 -10.92 20.48
N THR A 703 24.62 -10.46 21.51
CA THR A 703 26.05 -10.76 21.73
C THR A 703 26.34 -11.17 23.19
N SER A 704 27.61 -11.23 23.58
CA SER A 704 28.00 -11.53 24.98
C SER A 704 27.49 -10.43 25.93
N THR A 705 27.26 -10.78 27.20
CA THR A 705 26.69 -9.83 28.18
C THR A 705 27.53 -8.59 28.32
N TYR A 706 28.86 -8.74 28.44
CA TYR A 706 29.78 -7.61 28.60
C TYR A 706 29.88 -6.72 27.36
N ASP A 707 29.90 -7.31 26.14
CA ASP A 707 29.86 -6.54 24.90
C ASP A 707 28.55 -5.78 24.79
N GLY A 708 27.43 -6.44 25.10
CA GLY A 708 26.08 -5.84 25.07
C GLY A 708 25.98 -4.64 26.02
N ILE A 709 26.43 -4.77 27.27
CA ILE A 709 26.45 -3.67 28.25
C ILE A 709 27.35 -2.53 27.75
N SER A 710 28.56 -2.85 27.27
CA SER A 710 29.52 -1.83 26.77
C SER A 710 28.96 -1.04 25.59
N ILE A 711 28.32 -1.71 24.62
CA ILE A 711 27.69 -1.05 23.49
C ILE A 711 26.51 -0.17 23.96
N ALA A 712 25.62 -0.71 24.81
CA ALA A 712 24.46 0.04 25.32
C ALA A 712 24.89 1.28 26.13
N TRP A 713 25.95 1.15 26.94
CA TRP A 713 26.55 2.26 27.68
C TRP A 713 27.09 3.33 26.74
N ALA A 714 27.95 2.95 25.79
CA ALA A 714 28.57 3.88 24.84
C ALA A 714 27.52 4.61 23.96
N ILE A 715 26.46 3.93 23.53
CA ILE A 715 25.34 4.55 22.78
C ILE A 715 24.64 5.60 23.66
N SER A 716 24.36 5.28 24.91
CA SER A 716 23.69 6.20 25.84
C SER A 716 24.52 7.42 26.14
N GLU A 717 25.82 7.23 26.36
CA GLU A 717 26.81 8.30 26.56
C GLU A 717 26.92 9.16 25.31
N PHE A 718 27.06 8.57 24.13
CA PHE A 718 27.11 9.30 22.87
C PHE A 718 25.86 10.17 22.69
N LEU A 719 24.65 9.64 22.91
CA LEU A 719 23.41 10.41 22.79
C LEU A 719 23.32 11.53 23.82
N HIS A 720 23.81 11.30 25.04
CA HIS A 720 23.86 12.31 26.11
C HIS A 720 24.79 13.46 25.76
N GLU A 721 26.02 13.15 25.31
CA GLU A 721 27.04 14.14 25.00
C GLU A 721 26.85 14.81 23.63
N HIS A 722 26.09 14.20 22.73
CA HIS A 722 25.87 14.73 21.40
C HIS A 722 25.21 16.11 21.42
N PRO A 723 25.68 17.10 20.64
CA PRO A 723 25.17 18.48 20.64
C PRO A 723 23.67 18.60 20.44
N THR A 724 23.03 17.67 19.70
CA THR A 724 21.60 17.66 19.43
C THR A 724 20.76 17.38 20.68
N LYS A 725 21.28 16.66 21.68
CA LYS A 725 20.57 16.26 22.90
C LYS A 725 19.20 15.67 22.60
N ALA A 726 19.13 14.68 21.69
CA ALA A 726 17.90 14.07 21.25
C ALA A 726 17.15 13.37 22.41
N LYS A 727 15.83 13.48 22.39
CA LYS A 727 14.95 12.81 23.37
C LYS A 727 15.00 11.31 23.18
N THR A 728 15.32 10.55 24.25
CA THR A 728 15.52 9.11 24.15
C THR A 728 14.78 8.36 25.26
N LEU A 729 14.06 7.30 24.86
CA LEU A 729 13.58 6.25 25.75
C LEU A 729 14.39 4.99 25.48
N PHE A 730 15.05 4.47 26.51
CA PHE A 730 15.91 3.30 26.41
C PHE A 730 15.41 2.20 27.35
N ALA A 731 14.75 1.19 26.84
CA ALA A 731 14.37 0.02 27.62
C ALA A 731 15.50 -1.01 27.59
N THR A 732 15.87 -1.51 28.76
CA THR A 732 16.96 -2.47 28.90
C THR A 732 16.70 -3.47 30.04
N HIS A 733 17.38 -4.59 29.96
CA HIS A 733 17.45 -5.58 31.03
C HIS A 733 18.79 -5.54 31.79
N TYR A 734 19.72 -4.68 31.32
CA TYR A 734 21.00 -4.46 31.97
C TYR A 734 20.82 -3.51 33.17
N HIS A 735 20.98 -4.04 34.40
CA HIS A 735 20.83 -3.25 35.61
C HIS A 735 22.02 -2.31 35.86
N GLU A 736 23.17 -2.65 35.30
CA GLU A 736 24.39 -1.86 35.32
C GLU A 736 24.19 -0.45 34.74
N LEU A 737 23.35 -0.31 33.75
CA LEU A 737 23.04 0.99 33.15
C LEU A 737 22.31 1.94 34.12
N ASN A 738 21.80 1.45 35.27
CA ASN A 738 21.23 2.31 36.29
C ASN A 738 22.30 3.25 36.92
N GLU A 739 23.57 2.85 36.89
CA GLU A 739 24.67 3.66 37.43
C GLU A 739 24.95 4.91 36.57
N MET A 740 24.51 4.94 35.31
CA MET A 740 24.68 6.12 34.45
C MET A 740 24.05 7.39 35.03
N THR A 741 23.00 7.27 35.84
CA THR A 741 22.35 8.44 36.47
C THR A 741 23.22 9.13 37.51
N THR A 742 24.28 8.46 38.03
CA THR A 742 25.22 9.04 38.95
C THR A 742 26.27 9.92 38.25
N THR A 743 26.52 9.61 36.98
CA THR A 743 27.54 10.25 36.14
C THR A 743 26.92 11.29 35.19
N PHE A 744 25.75 11.00 34.64
CA PHE A 744 25.12 11.82 33.61
C PHE A 744 23.81 12.46 34.09
N GLU A 745 23.84 13.77 34.33
CA GLU A 745 22.72 14.49 34.95
C GLU A 745 21.40 14.41 34.22
N ARG A 746 21.42 14.32 32.86
CA ARG A 746 20.19 14.28 32.02
C ARG A 746 19.67 12.86 31.72
N ILE A 747 20.30 11.84 32.29
CA ILE A 747 19.81 10.47 32.27
C ILE A 747 19.02 10.21 33.56
N LYS A 748 17.83 9.66 33.45
CA LYS A 748 16.98 9.30 34.60
C LYS A 748 16.52 7.84 34.50
N ASN A 749 16.59 7.18 35.66
CA ASN A 749 16.12 5.80 35.77
C ASN A 749 14.65 5.71 36.11
N PHE A 750 13.98 4.86 35.41
CA PHE A 750 12.61 4.42 35.66
C PHE A 750 12.55 2.90 35.62
N ASN A 751 11.55 2.34 36.26
CA ASN A 751 11.26 0.94 36.16
C ASN A 751 9.76 0.71 35.94
N VAL A 752 9.42 -0.41 35.32
CA VAL A 752 8.04 -0.85 35.23
C VAL A 752 7.72 -1.68 36.44
N SER A 753 6.85 -1.17 37.32
CA SER A 753 6.59 -1.73 38.61
C SER A 753 5.93 -3.13 38.54
N VAL A 754 6.36 -3.98 39.46
CA VAL A 754 5.81 -5.31 39.72
C VAL A 754 5.47 -5.43 41.19
N LYS A 755 4.48 -6.22 41.53
CA LYS A 755 4.14 -6.56 42.92
C LYS A 755 4.43 -8.03 43.13
N GLU A 756 5.34 -8.30 44.06
CA GLU A 756 5.66 -9.66 44.47
C GLU A 756 4.65 -10.12 45.49
N LEU A 757 4.10 -11.30 45.28
CA LEU A 757 3.32 -12.08 46.24
C LEU A 757 4.09 -13.38 46.50
N GLU A 758 3.88 -14.01 47.66
CA GLU A 758 4.67 -15.16 48.14
C GLU A 758 4.96 -16.24 47.08
N ASP A 759 4.08 -16.43 46.11
CA ASP A 759 4.23 -17.41 45.03
C ASP A 759 4.08 -16.87 43.59
N ASN A 760 3.69 -15.60 43.40
CA ASN A 760 3.36 -15.03 42.11
C ASN A 760 3.85 -13.58 41.96
N ILE A 761 4.11 -13.16 40.72
CA ILE A 761 4.39 -11.77 40.38
C ILE A 761 3.20 -11.20 39.64
N ILE A 762 2.72 -10.04 40.09
CA ILE A 762 1.73 -9.25 39.38
C ILE A 762 2.43 -8.09 38.68
N PHE A 763 2.35 -8.04 37.35
CA PHE A 763 2.85 -6.92 36.56
C PHE A 763 1.88 -5.74 36.67
N LEU A 764 2.26 -4.71 37.42
CA LEU A 764 1.45 -3.51 37.56
C LEU A 764 1.48 -2.62 36.33
N ARG A 765 2.43 -2.84 35.43
CA ARG A 765 2.60 -2.14 34.15
C ARG A 765 2.66 -0.60 34.29
N LYS A 766 3.02 -0.10 35.48
CA LYS A 766 3.14 1.32 35.78
C LYS A 766 4.61 1.74 35.77
N LEU A 767 4.94 2.78 35.00
CA LEU A 767 6.26 3.39 34.99
C LEU A 767 6.44 4.23 36.26
N VAL A 768 7.48 3.93 37.04
CA VAL A 768 7.81 4.65 38.27
C VAL A 768 9.28 5.06 38.26
N SER A 769 9.60 6.17 38.95
CA SER A 769 10.97 6.66 39.06
C SER A 769 11.83 5.71 39.90
N GLY A 770 13.11 5.55 39.50
CA GLY A 770 14.08 4.66 40.12
C GLY A 770 14.38 3.42 39.26
N GLY A 771 15.52 2.81 39.46
CA GLY A 771 15.93 1.57 38.79
C GLY A 771 15.41 0.33 39.51
N SER A 772 15.27 -0.79 38.82
CA SER A 772 15.03 -2.11 39.42
C SER A 772 16.34 -2.89 39.49
N ASN A 773 16.63 -3.46 40.65
CA ASN A 773 17.84 -4.26 40.88
C ASN A 773 17.56 -5.77 40.86
N HIS A 774 16.32 -6.19 40.55
CA HIS A 774 15.96 -7.61 40.57
C HIS A 774 15.71 -8.15 39.18
N SER A 775 16.24 -9.35 38.93
CA SER A 775 15.97 -10.11 37.72
C SER A 775 14.74 -11.04 37.92
N PHE A 776 13.77 -10.97 37.06
CA PHE A 776 12.53 -11.77 37.15
C PHE A 776 12.44 -12.88 36.09
N GLY A 777 13.52 -13.18 35.37
CA GLY A 777 13.51 -14.15 34.25
C GLY A 777 13.02 -15.55 34.68
N ILE A 778 13.42 -16.03 35.85
CA ILE A 778 13.03 -17.34 36.37
C ILE A 778 11.53 -17.36 36.73
N HIS A 779 10.97 -16.25 37.21
CA HIS A 779 9.55 -16.14 37.51
C HIS A 779 8.71 -16.18 36.21
N VAL A 780 9.19 -15.50 35.16
CA VAL A 780 8.56 -15.58 33.82
C VAL A 780 8.61 -17.01 33.28
N ALA A 781 9.71 -17.72 33.46
CA ALA A 781 9.83 -19.14 33.09
C ALA A 781 8.84 -20.03 33.87
N LYS A 782 8.58 -19.76 35.16
CA LYS A 782 7.54 -20.40 35.97
C LYS A 782 6.15 -20.15 35.39
N LEU A 783 5.83 -18.89 35.03
CA LEU A 783 4.57 -18.51 34.41
C LEU A 783 4.37 -19.14 33.02
N ALA A 784 5.43 -19.37 32.29
CA ALA A 784 5.40 -20.06 30.99
C ALA A 784 5.20 -21.58 31.10
N GLY A 785 5.10 -22.12 32.32
CA GLY A 785 4.87 -23.55 32.57
C GLY A 785 6.13 -24.41 32.53
N MET A 786 7.32 -23.87 32.75
CA MET A 786 8.54 -24.66 32.86
C MET A 786 8.47 -25.65 34.04
N PRO A 787 9.01 -26.86 33.90
CA PRO A 787 9.01 -27.86 34.97
C PRO A 787 9.63 -27.33 36.26
N ASN A 788 8.98 -27.59 37.41
CA ASN A 788 9.41 -27.07 38.72
C ASN A 788 10.85 -27.46 39.10
N MET A 789 11.35 -28.63 38.68
CA MET A 789 12.73 -29.05 38.89
C MET A 789 13.75 -28.08 38.23
N VAL A 790 13.42 -27.60 36.99
CA VAL A 790 14.25 -26.65 36.26
C VAL A 790 14.25 -25.29 36.96
N ILE A 791 13.05 -24.80 37.36
CA ILE A 791 12.88 -23.55 38.11
C ILE A 791 13.66 -23.56 39.42
N HIS A 792 13.54 -24.65 40.20
CA HIS A 792 14.25 -24.79 41.48
C HIS A 792 15.76 -24.81 41.29
N ARG A 793 16.27 -25.50 40.24
CA ARG A 793 17.69 -25.54 39.93
C ARG A 793 18.19 -24.15 39.47
N ALA A 794 17.42 -23.48 38.63
CA ALA A 794 17.74 -22.14 38.15
C ALA A 794 17.87 -21.11 39.31
N ASN A 795 16.94 -21.13 40.28
CA ASN A 795 17.01 -20.30 41.47
C ASN A 795 18.28 -20.55 42.30
N LYS A 796 18.68 -21.83 42.47
CA LYS A 796 19.93 -22.15 43.18
C LYS A 796 21.15 -21.61 42.45
N ILE A 797 21.20 -21.74 41.14
CA ILE A 797 22.29 -21.23 40.32
C ILE A 797 22.33 -19.68 40.37
N LEU A 798 21.20 -19.00 40.23
CA LEU A 798 21.12 -17.55 40.33
C LEU A 798 21.64 -17.04 41.67
N ALA A 799 21.21 -17.65 42.80
CA ALA A 799 21.69 -17.27 44.11
C ALA A 799 23.20 -17.48 44.31
N GLN A 800 23.82 -18.44 43.61
CA GLN A 800 25.27 -18.66 43.62
C GLN A 800 26.01 -17.55 42.81
N LEU A 801 25.45 -17.24 41.60
CA LEU A 801 26.03 -16.18 40.73
C LEU A 801 25.95 -14.81 41.37
N GLU A 802 24.82 -14.47 42.01
CA GLU A 802 24.64 -13.18 42.71
C GLU A 802 25.55 -13.06 43.95
N LYS A 803 25.91 -14.14 44.61
CA LYS A 803 26.88 -14.15 45.71
C LYS A 803 28.33 -13.93 45.24
N ASN A 804 28.66 -14.45 44.05
CA ASN A 804 30.00 -14.27 43.46
C ASN A 804 30.18 -12.85 42.88
N ASN A 805 29.13 -12.17 42.41
CA ASN A 805 29.17 -10.81 41.89
C ASN A 805 29.19 -9.69 43.00
N LYS A 806 29.14 -10.06 44.28
CA LYS A 806 29.27 -9.09 45.37
C LYS A 806 30.71 -8.71 45.68
N ASN A 807 31.70 -9.23 44.97
CA ASN A 807 33.06 -8.74 45.02
C ASN A 807 33.19 -7.49 44.14
N ASP A 808 33.59 -6.38 44.75
CA ASP A 808 33.54 -4.98 44.31
C ASP A 808 34.37 -4.58 43.06
N GLU A 809 34.88 -5.51 42.27
CA GLU A 809 35.82 -5.24 41.16
C GLU A 809 35.21 -4.50 39.95
N VAL A 810 33.93 -4.68 39.67
CA VAL A 810 33.29 -4.01 38.49
C VAL A 810 32.96 -2.54 38.77
N LYS A 811 32.71 -2.20 40.05
CA LYS A 811 32.36 -0.80 40.44
C LYS A 811 33.55 0.14 40.43
N ASP A 812 34.74 -0.37 40.67
CA ASP A 812 35.96 0.45 40.71
C ASP A 812 36.53 0.74 39.32
N VAL A 813 36.37 -0.19 38.35
CA VAL A 813 36.79 0.00 36.96
C VAL A 813 35.96 1.09 36.27
N LEU A 814 34.65 1.15 36.55
CA LEU A 814 33.75 2.16 35.94
C LEU A 814 33.96 3.57 36.52
N LYS A 815 34.52 3.72 37.72
CA LYS A 815 34.82 5.04 38.34
C LYS A 815 36.17 5.62 37.92
N GLN A 816 37.10 4.79 37.45
CA GLN A 816 38.47 5.22 37.11
C GLN A 816 38.64 5.74 35.67
N THR A 817 37.67 5.55 34.79
CA THR A 817 37.75 5.95 33.36
C THR A 817 37.39 7.42 33.07
N GLN A 818 37.25 8.29 34.07
CA GLN A 818 36.75 9.65 33.88
C GLN A 818 37.76 10.72 33.41
N HIS A 819 39.06 10.44 33.33
CA HIS A 819 40.03 11.43 32.84
C HIS A 819 41.26 10.75 32.23
N GLU A 820 41.15 10.29 31.00
CA GLU A 820 42.34 10.22 30.11
C GLU A 820 41.88 10.33 28.65
N GLU A 821 42.58 11.21 27.92
CA GLU A 821 42.46 11.40 26.48
C GLU A 821 42.57 10.07 25.71
N MET A 822 41.77 9.94 24.65
CA MET A 822 41.74 8.78 23.77
C MET A 822 43.15 8.35 23.33
N GLN A 823 43.77 7.43 24.04
CA GLN A 823 44.74 6.51 23.53
C GLN A 823 44.09 5.15 23.43
N LEU A 824 43.99 4.64 22.21
CA LEU A 824 43.57 3.30 21.87
C LEU A 824 44.39 2.27 22.66
N SER A 825 43.89 1.80 23.79
CA SER A 825 44.44 0.69 24.53
C SER A 825 43.67 -0.56 24.14
N PHE A 826 44.35 -1.45 23.43
CA PHE A 826 43.87 -2.78 23.11
C PHE A 826 43.50 -3.54 24.38
N PHE A 827 42.30 -4.08 24.45
CA PHE A 827 41.86 -5.00 25.52
C PHE A 827 42.76 -6.23 25.56
N GLN A 828 43.37 -6.49 26.72
CA GLN A 828 43.99 -7.76 27.02
C GLN A 828 42.88 -8.80 27.34
N LEU A 829 42.70 -9.77 26.47
CA LEU A 829 42.15 -11.04 26.86
C LEU A 829 43.17 -11.68 27.79
N ASP A 830 42.85 -11.77 29.07
CA ASP A 830 43.63 -12.58 30.04
C ASP A 830 43.40 -14.08 29.71
N ASP A 831 44.15 -14.56 28.74
CA ASP A 831 44.35 -15.96 28.49
C ASP A 831 45.50 -16.42 29.37
N PRO A 832 45.30 -17.28 30.39
CA PRO A 832 46.35 -17.75 31.29
C PRO A 832 47.56 -18.37 30.56
N LEU A 833 47.34 -18.88 29.33
CA LEU A 833 48.43 -19.40 28.49
C LEU A 833 49.28 -18.26 27.91
N LEU A 834 48.66 -17.15 27.49
CA LEU A 834 49.38 -15.97 26.97
C LEU A 834 50.13 -15.26 28.09
N GLU A 835 49.62 -15.28 29.30
CA GLU A 835 50.30 -14.69 30.48
C GLU A 835 51.51 -15.53 30.88
N ASN A 836 51.42 -16.86 30.91
CA ASN A 836 52.54 -17.76 31.12
C ASN A 836 53.64 -17.60 30.01
N ILE A 837 53.24 -17.45 28.77
CA ILE A 837 54.17 -17.22 27.65
C ILE A 837 54.84 -15.84 27.79
N ARG A 838 54.13 -14.80 28.22
CA ARG A 838 54.66 -13.49 28.48
C ARG A 838 55.69 -13.51 29.63
N GLU A 839 55.37 -14.20 30.73
CA GLU A 839 56.32 -14.37 31.83
C GLU A 839 57.57 -15.08 31.44
N GLU A 840 57.47 -16.17 30.66
CA GLU A 840 58.59 -16.96 30.16
C GLU A 840 59.49 -16.16 29.20
N ILE A 841 58.88 -15.34 28.34
CA ILE A 841 59.60 -14.41 27.43
C ILE A 841 60.31 -13.33 28.27
N LEU A 842 59.66 -12.75 29.26
CA LEU A 842 60.21 -11.69 30.09
C LEU A 842 61.33 -12.21 31.03
N ALA A 843 61.24 -13.45 31.50
CA ALA A 843 62.26 -14.08 32.36
C ALA A 843 63.49 -14.51 31.56
N THR A 844 63.43 -14.57 30.24
CA THR A 844 64.52 -15.01 29.36
C THR A 844 65.47 -13.83 29.04
N ASN A 845 66.68 -13.86 29.60
CA ASN A 845 67.69 -12.87 29.30
C ASN A 845 68.39 -13.23 27.98
N ILE A 846 67.98 -12.54 26.89
CA ILE A 846 68.45 -12.79 25.52
C ILE A 846 69.93 -12.53 25.33
N ASP A 847 70.53 -11.63 26.08
CA ASP A 847 71.93 -11.22 25.94
C ASP A 847 72.88 -12.28 26.42
N THR A 848 72.42 -13.26 27.18
CA THR A 848 73.23 -14.35 27.73
C THR A 848 73.08 -15.71 27.02
N LEU A 849 72.17 -15.81 26.02
CA LEU A 849 71.89 -17.04 25.30
C LEU A 849 72.78 -17.18 24.06
N THR A 850 73.29 -18.36 23.86
CA THR A 850 73.87 -18.73 22.58
C THR A 850 72.80 -18.92 21.50
N PRO A 851 73.13 -18.78 20.19
CA PRO A 851 72.13 -18.96 19.13
C PRO A 851 71.37 -20.29 19.14
N ILE A 852 71.95 -21.35 19.63
CA ILE A 852 71.33 -22.66 19.75
C ILE A 852 70.36 -22.71 20.94
N GLU A 853 70.74 -22.10 22.06
CA GLU A 853 69.87 -21.99 23.23
C GLU A 853 68.68 -21.07 22.99
N ALA A 854 68.85 -20.01 22.24
CA ALA A 854 67.79 -19.11 21.82
C ALA A 854 66.77 -19.86 20.91
N LEU A 855 67.23 -20.69 20.01
CA LEU A 855 66.41 -21.50 19.13
C LEU A 855 65.63 -22.60 19.90
N MET A 856 66.28 -23.17 20.93
CA MET A 856 65.66 -24.16 21.82
C MET A 856 64.57 -23.51 22.69
N LYS A 857 64.82 -22.32 23.22
CA LYS A 857 63.87 -21.54 24.04
C LYS A 857 62.65 -21.09 23.18
N LEU A 858 62.87 -20.61 21.95
CA LEU A 858 61.81 -20.31 21.01
C LEU A 858 60.97 -21.55 20.67
N ASN A 859 61.57 -22.73 20.58
CA ASN A 859 60.83 -23.98 20.29
C ASN A 859 60.05 -24.45 21.52
N GLU A 860 60.49 -24.17 22.74
CA GLU A 860 59.80 -24.41 24.00
C GLU A 860 58.55 -23.55 24.08
N ILE A 861 58.69 -22.24 23.86
CA ILE A 861 57.55 -21.28 23.82
C ILE A 861 56.55 -21.66 22.71
N LYS A 862 57.03 -22.06 21.55
CA LYS A 862 56.18 -22.55 20.48
C LYS A 862 55.42 -23.82 20.84
N ARG A 863 56.01 -24.72 21.62
CA ARG A 863 55.35 -25.96 22.11
C ARG A 863 54.27 -25.65 23.13
N MET A 864 54.38 -24.59 23.93
CA MET A 864 53.30 -24.15 24.83
C MET A 864 52.05 -23.73 24.03
N LEU A 865 52.20 -23.02 22.91
CA LEU A 865 51.12 -22.66 21.99
C LEU A 865 50.44 -23.83 21.27
N ILE A 866 51.19 -24.94 21.04
CA ILE A 866 50.70 -26.08 20.24
C ILE A 866 50.00 -27.15 21.11
N LYS A 867 50.22 -27.19 22.43
CA LYS A 867 49.70 -28.24 23.30
C LYS A 867 48.20 -28.22 23.56
N GLU A 868 47.49 -27.15 23.21
CA GLU A 868 46.02 -27.05 23.40
C GLU A 868 45.14 -27.23 22.11
N ASN A 869 45.75 -27.32 20.95
CA ASN A 869 44.97 -27.60 19.71
C ASN A 869 44.72 -29.08 19.46
N GLY A 870 44.86 -29.91 20.48
CA GLY A 870 44.70 -31.39 20.40
C GLY A 870 43.85 -31.99 21.54
N LYS A 871 42.65 -31.41 21.83
CA LYS A 871 41.58 -32.13 22.53
C LYS A 871 40.24 -31.72 21.99
#